data_e1048867dfd1af11e8065a1fd8076a0f
#
_entry.id   e1048867dfd1af11e8065a1fd8076a0f
#
_cell.length_a   1.000
_cell.length_b   1.000
_cell.length_c   1.000
_cell.angle_alpha   90.00
_cell.angle_beta   90.00
_cell.angle_gamma   90.00
#
_symmetry.space_group_name_H-M   'P 1'
#
loop_
_entity.id
_entity.type
_entity.pdbx_description
1 polymer ?
#
loop_
_entity_poly.entity_id
_entity_poly.type
_entity_poly.pdbx_seq_one_letter_code
_entity_poly.pdbx_strand_id
1 'polypeptide(L)'
;RVIGFKEIEKSAGGNRDISRVVQSFPGVASTAAYRNDLVVRGGGPSENRFFLDGVEIPNINHFSTQGASGGPVGIINPDFVREVNFYSAAFPAARGNALSSVLDFKLQDGNPEKSSARAVLGASEIAFSANGPLGKKTTYLVSVRRSYLQFLFELIGLPFLPTFTDAQFKIKHQFDRHNELSVLGLGAIDDMKLNTDMKDMSDENKYILEYLPVVKQKTYTLGAVYKHFAGHNIYSLIGSTSYMDNRNVKYKGNIEEPENLSLKYRSGESEFKLRSENLFHLPFVHITAGGNLEYARYTNDTYQKLYTNTPVVQDYRTALGLMKWGLYATAVYESYNERFTASLGLRADANDYSNEMNNLINQLSPRLSLSYRLYKDIYLNGNAGRFYELPPYTTLGFKNNKDEYVNQTNGLRYIRSDQAGAGVEFRPASYLKFTAEGFYKHYNHYPMSVLDSVPLASKGADFGVLGNEAVTSTASGRAYGLELMGRWYNYKGLTFIASYTWVRSEYKDGRNPDKYLPSAWDNKYLFTFSGTYSLPRNWDIGAKFRLVGPAPYTPYDIEKSSLVEAWDAKGNLYYDYSRFNSERLEPFSQLDIRVDKTYSFRKWMLTIYLDIQNAMKSTYNEPDVYIKTGNIVNPEAPASQQRYELKAVKRSSGTLLPSIGIMIDL
;
A
#
# COMPACT_ATOMS: atom_id res chain seq x y z
N ARG A 1 17.20 -1.27 2.85
CA ARG A 1 17.34 -0.03 2.04
C ARG A 1 16.78 1.13 2.82
N VAL A 2 17.47 2.28 2.81
CA VAL A 2 17.11 3.46 3.60
C VAL A 2 16.83 4.63 2.67
N ILE A 3 15.73 5.36 2.94
CA ILE A 3 15.37 6.60 2.26
C ILE A 3 15.40 7.71 3.31
N GLY A 4 16.22 8.76 3.07
CA GLY A 4 16.33 9.91 3.96
C GLY A 4 15.30 11.00 3.66
N PHE A 5 15.13 11.93 4.59
CA PHE A 5 14.21 13.06 4.50
C PHE A 5 14.37 13.88 3.21
N LYS A 6 15.60 14.20 2.81
CA LYS A 6 15.86 15.01 1.62
C LYS A 6 15.42 14.34 0.32
N GLU A 7 15.57 13.02 0.24
CA GLU A 7 15.09 12.23 -0.92
C GLU A 7 13.57 12.27 -1.04
N ILE A 8 12.86 12.25 0.08
CA ILE A 8 11.40 12.32 0.12
C ILE A 8 10.92 13.72 -0.26
N GLU A 9 11.53 14.77 0.31
CA GLU A 9 11.09 16.15 0.13
C GLU A 9 11.25 16.65 -1.30
N LYS A 10 12.34 16.26 -1.97
CA LYS A 10 12.74 16.81 -3.29
C LYS A 10 12.53 15.85 -4.46
N SER A 11 11.87 14.74 -4.26
CA SER A 11 11.60 13.77 -5.32
C SER A 11 10.67 14.36 -6.38
N ALA A 12 11.09 14.32 -7.64
CA ALA A 12 10.27 14.74 -8.77
C ALA A 12 9.05 13.82 -8.91
N GLY A 13 7.88 14.39 -9.18
CA GLY A 13 6.62 13.64 -9.31
C GLY A 13 6.16 12.95 -8.03
N GLY A 14 6.91 13.09 -6.95
CA GLY A 14 6.61 12.44 -5.67
C GLY A 14 5.47 13.08 -4.90
N ASN A 15 5.14 14.34 -5.17
CA ASN A 15 4.14 15.14 -4.45
C ASN A 15 4.30 15.06 -2.92
N ARG A 16 5.54 14.91 -2.44
CA ARG A 16 5.84 14.69 -1.03
C ARG A 16 5.14 13.44 -0.46
N ASP A 17 5.01 12.42 -1.28
CA ASP A 17 4.40 11.14 -0.91
C ASP A 17 5.44 10.03 -0.87
N ILE A 18 5.57 9.40 0.30
CA ILE A 18 6.61 8.40 0.55
C ILE A 18 6.44 7.17 -0.35
N SER A 19 5.23 6.76 -0.62
CA SER A 19 4.97 5.62 -1.51
C SER A 19 5.54 5.83 -2.91
N ARG A 20 5.43 7.04 -3.44
CA ARG A 20 5.98 7.40 -4.76
C ARG A 20 7.50 7.40 -4.77
N VAL A 21 8.13 7.75 -3.66
CA VAL A 21 9.60 7.70 -3.52
C VAL A 21 10.09 6.25 -3.44
N VAL A 22 9.41 5.41 -2.69
CA VAL A 22 9.73 3.97 -2.57
C VAL A 22 9.64 3.26 -3.92
N GLN A 23 8.78 3.69 -4.81
CA GLN A 23 8.66 3.14 -6.17
C GLN A 23 9.94 3.32 -7.03
N SER A 24 10.91 4.09 -6.58
CA SER A 24 12.21 4.23 -7.24
C SER A 24 13.16 3.06 -6.97
N PHE A 25 12.89 2.24 -5.96
CA PHE A 25 13.71 1.07 -5.65
C PHE A 25 13.43 -0.10 -6.60
N PRO A 26 14.42 -0.97 -6.81
CA PRO A 26 14.23 -2.17 -7.61
C PRO A 26 13.17 -3.08 -6.96
N GLY A 27 12.43 -3.79 -7.78
CA GLY A 27 11.37 -4.69 -7.37
C GLY A 27 10.04 -4.04 -7.02
N VAL A 28 9.98 -2.70 -6.99
CA VAL A 28 8.77 -1.97 -6.63
C VAL A 28 8.09 -1.42 -7.87
N ALA A 29 6.84 -1.84 -8.09
CA ALA A 29 5.98 -1.34 -9.16
C ALA A 29 4.83 -0.51 -8.59
N SER A 30 4.24 0.31 -9.42
CA SER A 30 2.96 0.98 -9.16
C SER A 30 1.88 0.39 -10.04
N THR A 31 0.63 0.47 -9.61
CA THR A 31 -0.52 0.01 -10.38
C THR A 31 -0.96 1.08 -11.38
N ALA A 32 -1.84 1.97 -11.01
CA ALA A 32 -2.34 3.03 -11.88
C ALA A 32 -1.75 4.39 -11.49
N ALA A 33 -1.77 5.35 -12.42
CA ALA A 33 -1.17 6.67 -12.23
C ALA A 33 -1.77 7.47 -11.06
N TYR A 34 -3.02 7.21 -10.70
CA TYR A 34 -3.75 7.88 -9.62
C TYR A 34 -3.75 7.10 -8.29
N ARG A 35 -2.96 6.02 -8.18
CA ARG A 35 -2.86 5.22 -6.94
C ARG A 35 -1.42 5.10 -6.48
N ASN A 36 -1.26 4.93 -5.18
CA ASN A 36 0.02 4.75 -4.51
C ASN A 36 0.21 3.32 -3.99
N ASP A 37 -0.43 2.36 -4.62
CA ASP A 37 -0.27 0.96 -4.25
C ASP A 37 1.18 0.52 -4.41
N LEU A 38 1.71 -0.17 -3.40
CA LEU A 38 3.05 -0.73 -3.45
C LEU A 38 2.97 -2.20 -3.83
N VAL A 39 3.52 -2.52 -4.99
CA VAL A 39 3.64 -3.87 -5.51
C VAL A 39 5.11 -4.25 -5.46
N VAL A 40 5.48 -5.14 -4.57
CA VAL A 40 6.87 -5.48 -4.29
C VAL A 40 7.17 -6.91 -4.71
N ARG A 41 8.13 -7.07 -5.60
CA ARG A 41 8.58 -8.38 -6.10
C ARG A 41 7.43 -9.28 -6.56
N GLY A 42 6.48 -8.70 -7.29
CA GLY A 42 5.32 -9.43 -7.80
C GLY A 42 4.25 -9.77 -6.77
N GLY A 43 4.32 -9.21 -5.56
CA GLY A 43 3.30 -9.35 -4.53
C GLY A 43 2.37 -8.14 -4.48
N GLY A 44 1.09 -8.36 -4.19
CA GLY A 44 0.07 -7.33 -4.15
C GLY A 44 0.19 -6.35 -2.98
N PRO A 45 -0.60 -5.27 -2.99
CA PRO A 45 -0.53 -4.24 -1.94
C PRO A 45 -0.85 -4.75 -0.54
N SER A 46 -1.68 -5.77 -0.40
CA SER A 46 -2.05 -6.36 0.90
C SER A 46 -0.90 -7.10 1.59
N GLU A 47 0.19 -7.38 0.89
CA GLU A 47 1.33 -8.14 1.40
C GLU A 47 2.39 -7.28 2.09
N ASN A 48 2.13 -6.00 2.28
CA ASN A 48 3.03 -5.02 2.88
C ASN A 48 2.57 -4.63 4.28
N ARG A 49 3.52 -4.30 5.16
CA ARG A 49 3.24 -3.81 6.52
C ARG A 49 4.01 -2.54 6.82
N PHE A 50 3.41 -1.69 7.66
CA PHE A 50 3.89 -0.34 7.93
C PHE A 50 3.99 -0.10 9.43
N PHE A 51 5.12 0.50 9.86
CA PHE A 51 5.40 0.79 11.25
C PHE A 51 5.89 2.23 11.40
N LEU A 52 5.34 2.96 12.38
CA LEU A 52 5.80 4.29 12.78
C LEU A 52 6.48 4.19 14.14
N ASP A 53 7.80 4.35 14.21
CA ASP A 53 8.58 4.19 15.45
C ASP A 53 8.24 2.89 16.22
N GLY A 54 7.96 1.82 15.49
CA GLY A 54 7.56 0.53 16.05
C GLY A 54 6.05 0.32 16.22
N VAL A 55 5.23 1.35 16.09
CA VAL A 55 3.77 1.23 16.11
C VAL A 55 3.26 0.80 14.73
N GLU A 56 2.61 -0.35 14.66
CA GLU A 56 2.02 -0.83 13.41
C GLU A 56 0.78 -0.02 13.05
N ILE A 57 0.73 0.44 11.80
CA ILE A 57 -0.44 1.12 11.24
C ILE A 57 -1.05 0.29 10.12
N PRO A 58 -2.40 0.27 9.99
CA PRO A 58 -3.06 -0.63 9.03
C PRO A 58 -2.80 -0.26 7.57
N ASN A 59 -2.64 1.01 7.26
CA ASN A 59 -2.33 1.49 5.91
C ASN A 59 -1.70 2.88 5.97
N ILE A 60 -1.15 3.32 4.84
CA ILE A 60 -0.46 4.62 4.71
C ILE A 60 -1.13 5.57 3.73
N ASN A 61 -2.33 5.25 3.25
CA ASN A 61 -3.01 6.05 2.23
C ASN A 61 -4.43 6.44 2.65
N HIS A 62 -4.84 7.62 2.20
CA HIS A 62 -6.24 8.03 2.16
C HIS A 62 -7.01 7.19 1.14
N PHE A 63 -8.30 7.02 1.33
CA PHE A 63 -9.18 6.23 0.46
C PHE A 63 -8.63 4.82 0.20
N SER A 64 -8.16 4.17 1.25
CA SER A 64 -7.57 2.84 1.13
C SER A 64 -8.62 1.81 0.73
N THR A 65 -8.19 0.84 -0.09
CA THR A 65 -9.00 -0.31 -0.42
C THR A 65 -9.06 -1.25 0.78
N GLN A 66 -10.24 -1.46 1.34
CA GLN A 66 -10.43 -2.39 2.44
C GLN A 66 -10.21 -3.83 1.99
N GLY A 67 -9.49 -4.63 2.77
CA GLY A 67 -9.06 -5.98 2.40
C GLY A 67 -7.76 -6.03 1.61
N ALA A 68 -7.21 -4.87 1.24
CA ALA A 68 -5.89 -4.69 0.69
C ALA A 68 -5.30 -3.39 1.26
N SER A 69 -4.07 -3.11 0.98
CA SER A 69 -3.47 -1.80 1.21
C SER A 69 -3.44 -1.03 -0.10
N GLY A 70 -3.37 0.27 -0.04
CA GLY A 70 -3.28 1.12 -1.21
C GLY A 70 -4.28 2.26 -1.15
N GLY A 71 -4.17 3.18 -2.07
CA GLY A 71 -5.01 4.37 -2.14
C GLY A 71 -4.29 5.46 -2.93
N PRO A 72 -4.96 6.58 -3.21
CA PRO A 72 -4.39 7.59 -4.12
C PRO A 72 -3.42 8.58 -3.48
N VAL A 73 -3.50 8.82 -2.17
CA VAL A 73 -2.71 9.85 -1.47
C VAL A 73 -2.23 9.34 -0.13
N GLY A 74 -0.95 9.59 0.19
CA GLY A 74 -0.36 9.20 1.48
C GLY A 74 -0.91 9.97 2.66
N ILE A 75 -1.12 9.27 3.79
CA ILE A 75 -1.56 9.86 5.07
C ILE A 75 -0.38 10.47 5.82
N ILE A 76 0.80 9.86 5.74
CA ILE A 76 1.95 10.26 6.54
C ILE A 76 2.51 11.58 6.03
N ASN A 77 2.62 12.57 6.91
CA ASN A 77 3.29 13.82 6.59
C ASN A 77 4.80 13.57 6.47
N PRO A 78 5.42 13.79 5.30
CA PRO A 78 6.84 13.55 5.10
C PRO A 78 7.73 14.43 5.98
N ASP A 79 7.25 15.58 6.45
CA ASP A 79 8.02 16.45 7.34
C ASP A 79 8.32 15.80 8.71
N PHE A 80 7.56 14.77 9.09
CA PHE A 80 7.76 14.04 10.32
C PHE A 80 8.74 12.88 10.18
N VAL A 81 9.05 12.45 8.97
CA VAL A 81 9.85 11.26 8.72
C VAL A 81 11.31 11.63 8.63
N ARG A 82 12.12 11.05 9.51
CA ARG A 82 13.59 11.16 9.44
C ARG A 82 14.14 10.24 8.37
N GLU A 83 13.71 8.99 8.36
CA GLU A 83 14.10 7.98 7.39
C GLU A 83 13.08 6.85 7.31
N VAL A 84 13.10 6.12 6.22
CA VAL A 84 12.30 4.92 6.01
C VAL A 84 13.25 3.75 5.76
N ASN A 85 13.15 2.71 6.57
CA ASN A 85 13.80 1.44 6.29
C ASN A 85 12.84 0.57 5.48
N PHE A 86 13.23 0.29 4.25
CA PHE A 86 12.43 -0.54 3.34
C PHE A 86 13.05 -1.92 3.22
N TYR A 87 12.29 -2.94 3.61
CA TYR A 87 12.64 -4.35 3.49
C TYR A 87 11.80 -5.00 2.40
N SER A 88 12.44 -5.49 1.34
CA SER A 88 11.80 -6.29 0.27
C SER A 88 12.07 -7.80 0.42
N ALA A 89 12.91 -8.16 1.38
CA ALA A 89 13.25 -9.53 1.76
C ALA A 89 13.90 -9.52 3.15
N ALA A 90 14.15 -10.70 3.70
CA ALA A 90 14.86 -10.86 4.99
C ALA A 90 14.22 -10.02 6.10
N PHE A 91 12.89 -10.06 6.22
CA PHE A 91 12.15 -9.28 7.22
C PHE A 91 12.62 -9.68 8.62
N PRO A 92 12.87 -8.70 9.52
CA PRO A 92 13.18 -9.01 10.90
C PRO A 92 12.09 -9.89 11.53
N ALA A 93 12.46 -10.82 12.41
CA ALA A 93 11.47 -11.69 13.07
C ALA A 93 10.47 -10.92 13.94
N ALA A 94 10.85 -9.71 14.40
CA ALA A 94 9.93 -8.79 15.08
C ALA A 94 8.78 -8.32 14.19
N ARG A 95 8.88 -8.44 12.88
CA ARG A 95 7.88 -8.01 11.90
C ARG A 95 7.17 -9.24 11.33
N GLY A 96 5.93 -9.43 11.75
CA GLY A 96 5.07 -10.50 11.28
C GLY A 96 4.03 -10.01 10.28
N ASN A 97 3.27 -10.95 9.74
CA ASN A 97 2.11 -10.70 8.91
C ASN A 97 2.43 -9.95 7.60
N ALA A 98 3.63 -10.13 7.05
CA ALA A 98 4.09 -9.55 5.80
C ALA A 98 4.65 -10.62 4.86
N LEU A 99 4.33 -10.53 3.57
CA LEU A 99 4.82 -11.45 2.54
C LEU A 99 5.73 -10.78 1.52
N SER A 100 5.61 -9.48 1.31
CA SER A 100 6.32 -8.77 0.22
C SER A 100 7.19 -7.63 0.69
N SER A 101 6.75 -6.82 1.64
CA SER A 101 7.58 -5.76 2.19
C SER A 101 7.21 -5.35 3.60
N VAL A 102 8.18 -4.74 4.27
CA VAL A 102 8.02 -4.05 5.53
C VAL A 102 8.63 -2.66 5.38
N LEU A 103 7.88 -1.63 5.75
CA LEU A 103 8.35 -0.25 5.81
C LEU A 103 8.36 0.20 7.26
N ASP A 104 9.56 0.42 7.78
CA ASP A 104 9.78 0.98 9.12
C ASP A 104 10.08 2.48 8.99
N PHE A 105 9.10 3.31 9.33
CA PHE A 105 9.25 4.76 9.37
C PHE A 105 9.85 5.17 10.71
N LYS A 106 10.98 5.84 10.66
CA LYS A 106 11.57 6.50 11.83
C LYS A 106 11.19 7.96 11.80
N LEU A 107 10.42 8.38 12.80
CA LEU A 107 9.96 9.75 12.92
C LEU A 107 11.04 10.64 13.50
N GLN A 108 10.97 11.92 13.16
CA GLN A 108 11.80 12.93 13.81
C GLN A 108 11.33 13.15 15.24
N ASP A 109 12.24 13.61 16.09
CA ASP A 109 11.91 14.17 17.40
C ASP A 109 11.73 15.67 17.28
N GLY A 110 10.93 16.28 18.15
CA GLY A 110 10.83 17.72 18.24
C GLY A 110 12.17 18.36 18.65
N ASN A 111 12.42 19.57 18.18
CA ASN A 111 13.62 20.30 18.59
C ASN A 111 13.57 20.59 20.09
N PRO A 112 14.58 20.19 20.89
CA PRO A 112 14.57 20.39 22.32
C PRO A 112 14.89 21.83 22.74
N GLU A 113 15.40 22.67 21.84
CA GLU A 113 15.88 24.02 22.15
C GLU A 113 14.88 25.11 21.77
N LYS A 114 14.26 25.02 20.59
CA LYS A 114 13.33 26.04 20.11
C LYS A 114 12.19 25.45 19.28
N SER A 115 11.06 26.13 19.29
CA SER A 115 9.94 25.80 18.42
C SER A 115 10.17 26.30 16.99
N SER A 116 9.73 25.52 16.04
CA SER A 116 9.70 25.88 14.62
C SER A 116 8.38 25.41 14.00
N ALA A 117 8.03 26.03 12.87
CA ALA A 117 6.80 25.72 12.17
C ALA A 117 7.03 25.72 10.66
N ARG A 118 6.21 24.96 9.94
CA ARG A 118 6.19 24.93 8.47
C ARG A 118 4.77 25.03 7.97
N ALA A 119 4.53 25.91 7.02
CA ALA A 119 3.29 25.98 6.28
C ALA A 119 3.56 25.59 4.83
N VAL A 120 2.69 24.77 4.26
CA VAL A 120 2.82 24.29 2.88
C VAL A 120 1.51 24.52 2.15
N LEU A 121 1.60 25.15 0.97
CA LEU A 121 0.54 25.14 -0.04
C LEU A 121 1.03 24.25 -1.17
N GLY A 122 0.59 22.99 -1.16
CA GLY A 122 0.97 22.00 -2.15
C GLY A 122 0.05 21.97 -3.37
N ALA A 123 0.25 20.97 -4.23
CA ALA A 123 -0.55 20.79 -5.43
C ALA A 123 -2.01 20.47 -5.13
N SER A 124 -2.30 19.85 -4.00
CA SER A 124 -3.63 19.34 -3.67
C SER A 124 -4.07 19.63 -2.23
N GLU A 125 -3.17 20.10 -1.37
CA GLU A 125 -3.48 20.32 0.04
C GLU A 125 -2.79 21.55 0.62
N ILE A 126 -3.35 22.00 1.74
CA ILE A 126 -2.73 22.95 2.66
C ILE A 126 -2.30 22.17 3.89
N ALA A 127 -1.06 22.36 4.32
CA ALA A 127 -0.51 21.69 5.47
C ALA A 127 0.15 22.68 6.43
N PHE A 128 0.04 22.39 7.71
CA PHE A 128 0.73 23.10 8.77
C PHE A 128 1.37 22.09 9.71
N SER A 129 2.64 22.29 10.03
CA SER A 129 3.35 21.48 11.01
C SER A 129 4.18 22.36 11.96
N ALA A 130 4.32 21.89 13.19
CA ALA A 130 5.12 22.56 14.20
C ALA A 130 5.83 21.53 15.07
N ASN A 131 6.97 21.93 15.61
CA ASN A 131 7.70 21.11 16.57
C ASN A 131 8.47 22.00 17.54
N GLY A 132 8.83 21.45 18.69
CA GLY A 132 9.59 22.17 19.68
C GLY A 132 9.58 21.52 21.05
N PRO A 133 10.10 22.24 22.08
CA PRO A 133 10.08 21.76 23.45
C PRO A 133 8.75 22.04 24.16
N LEU A 134 8.33 21.12 25.03
CA LEU A 134 7.28 21.31 26.04
C LEU A 134 7.87 21.33 27.46
N GLY A 135 9.09 21.80 27.59
CA GLY A 135 9.85 21.76 28.82
C GLY A 135 11.25 21.18 28.59
N LYS A 136 11.96 20.86 29.67
CA LYS A 136 13.36 20.40 29.56
C LYS A 136 13.50 18.96 29.09
N LYS A 137 12.47 18.15 29.28
CA LYS A 137 12.50 16.69 29.04
C LYS A 137 11.49 16.20 28.00
N THR A 138 10.69 17.09 27.47
CA THR A 138 9.60 16.75 26.57
C THR A 138 9.67 17.55 25.29
N THR A 139 9.47 16.86 24.16
CA THR A 139 9.39 17.49 22.84
C THR A 139 8.10 17.08 22.15
N TYR A 140 7.63 17.89 21.21
CA TYR A 140 6.43 17.62 20.44
C TYR A 140 6.66 17.83 18.95
N LEU A 141 5.87 17.09 18.17
CA LEU A 141 5.62 17.31 16.73
C LEU A 141 4.11 17.25 16.52
N VAL A 142 3.59 18.15 15.72
CA VAL A 142 2.18 18.17 15.35
C VAL A 142 2.01 18.59 13.90
N SER A 143 1.04 18.02 13.21
CA SER A 143 0.72 18.35 11.82
C SER A 143 -0.77 18.23 11.57
N VAL A 144 -1.28 19.13 10.74
CA VAL A 144 -2.65 19.06 10.20
C VAL A 144 -2.58 19.34 8.70
N ARG A 145 -3.29 18.55 7.90
CA ARG A 145 -3.42 18.75 6.46
C ARG A 145 -4.88 18.71 6.04
N ARG A 146 -5.22 19.52 5.06
CA ARG A 146 -6.54 19.56 4.45
C ARG A 146 -6.40 19.68 2.93
N SER A 147 -7.11 18.83 2.18
CA SER A 147 -7.12 18.88 0.72
C SER A 147 -8.08 19.95 0.22
N TYR A 148 -7.77 20.52 -0.95
CA TYR A 148 -8.69 21.33 -1.75
C TYR A 148 -8.99 20.68 -3.11
N LEU A 149 -8.79 19.37 -3.23
CA LEU A 149 -9.04 18.59 -4.44
C LEU A 149 -10.49 18.71 -4.91
N GLN A 150 -11.45 18.76 -4.02
CA GLN A 150 -12.86 18.91 -4.36
C GLN A 150 -13.09 20.14 -5.23
N PHE A 151 -12.55 21.27 -4.80
CA PHE A 151 -12.66 22.54 -5.54
C PHE A 151 -11.98 22.45 -6.92
N LEU A 152 -10.77 21.89 -6.99
CA LEU A 152 -10.05 21.73 -8.25
C LEU A 152 -10.79 20.82 -9.22
N PHE A 153 -11.28 19.69 -8.73
CA PHE A 153 -11.97 18.70 -9.55
C PHE A 153 -13.30 19.19 -10.06
N GLU A 154 -14.03 19.96 -9.25
CA GLU A 154 -15.26 20.63 -9.68
C GLU A 154 -14.98 21.64 -10.79
N LEU A 155 -13.92 22.44 -10.63
CA LEU A 155 -13.52 23.45 -11.59
C LEU A 155 -13.13 22.87 -12.96
N ILE A 156 -12.43 21.73 -12.97
CA ILE A 156 -12.00 21.07 -14.22
C ILE A 156 -13.00 20.03 -14.75
N GLY A 157 -14.15 19.87 -14.08
CA GLY A 157 -15.23 19.01 -14.54
C GLY A 157 -14.97 17.51 -14.39
N LEU A 158 -14.35 17.09 -13.30
CA LEU A 158 -14.20 15.67 -12.99
C LEU A 158 -15.46 15.09 -12.32
N PRO A 159 -15.75 13.79 -12.53
CA PRO A 159 -17.00 13.19 -12.06
C PRO A 159 -17.02 12.86 -10.57
N PHE A 160 -15.90 12.99 -9.87
CA PHE A 160 -15.79 12.71 -8.45
C PHE A 160 -15.08 13.84 -7.72
N LEU A 161 -15.47 14.04 -6.46
CA LEU A 161 -15.06 15.19 -5.64
C LEU A 161 -14.49 14.69 -4.31
N PRO A 162 -13.21 14.30 -4.25
CA PRO A 162 -12.58 13.81 -3.03
C PRO A 162 -12.15 14.95 -2.11
N THR A 163 -12.29 14.73 -0.81
CA THR A 163 -11.80 15.62 0.24
C THR A 163 -11.13 14.77 1.31
N PHE A 164 -9.93 15.13 1.74
CA PHE A 164 -9.30 14.51 2.87
C PHE A 164 -8.76 15.49 3.88
N THR A 165 -8.77 15.08 5.15
CA THR A 165 -8.15 15.79 6.26
C THR A 165 -7.35 14.78 7.06
N ASP A 166 -6.14 15.12 7.46
CA ASP A 166 -5.37 14.29 8.38
C ASP A 166 -4.66 15.11 9.44
N ALA A 167 -4.34 14.46 10.55
CA ALA A 167 -3.61 15.03 11.64
C ALA A 167 -2.67 13.99 12.23
N GLN A 168 -1.48 14.43 12.64
CA GLN A 168 -0.46 13.60 13.26
C GLN A 168 0.15 14.32 14.43
N PHE A 169 0.59 13.57 15.44
CA PHE A 169 1.39 14.09 16.51
C PHE A 169 2.37 13.06 17.05
N LYS A 170 3.45 13.55 17.67
CA LYS A 170 4.36 12.76 18.49
C LYS A 170 4.80 13.58 19.68
N ILE A 171 4.67 13.02 20.86
CA ILE A 171 5.16 13.60 22.10
C ILE A 171 6.18 12.63 22.70
N LYS A 172 7.40 13.07 22.88
CA LYS A 172 8.45 12.27 23.50
C LYS A 172 8.86 12.88 24.82
N HIS A 173 8.81 12.08 25.87
CA HIS A 173 9.23 12.45 27.21
C HIS A 173 10.37 11.54 27.68
N GLN A 174 11.47 12.13 28.10
CA GLN A 174 12.58 11.42 28.69
C GLN A 174 12.56 11.59 30.20
N PHE A 175 12.18 10.53 30.93
CA PHE A 175 12.10 10.56 32.40
C PHE A 175 13.48 10.71 33.03
N ASP A 176 14.45 9.94 32.53
CA ASP A 176 15.83 9.95 32.95
C ASP A 176 16.71 9.36 31.84
N ARG A 177 17.99 9.07 32.12
CA ARG A 177 18.91 8.49 31.12
C ARG A 177 18.55 7.10 30.67
N HIS A 178 17.70 6.38 31.41
CA HIS A 178 17.35 4.99 31.18
C HIS A 178 15.93 4.78 30.68
N ASN A 179 15.06 5.77 30.80
CA ASN A 179 13.64 5.59 30.54
C ASN A 179 13.09 6.71 29.65
N GLU A 180 12.43 6.34 28.57
CA GLU A 180 11.73 7.27 27.71
C GLU A 180 10.36 6.72 27.29
N LEU A 181 9.43 7.63 27.06
CA LEU A 181 8.10 7.34 26.55
C LEU A 181 7.80 8.22 25.36
N SER A 182 7.38 7.63 24.27
CA SER A 182 6.84 8.34 23.11
C SER A 182 5.37 7.98 22.94
N VAL A 183 4.53 9.00 22.76
CA VAL A 183 3.13 8.83 22.40
C VAL A 183 2.93 9.44 21.03
N LEU A 184 2.35 8.68 20.12
CA LEU A 184 2.12 9.14 18.76
C LEU A 184 0.71 8.81 18.28
N GLY A 185 0.24 9.60 17.36
CA GLY A 185 -1.07 9.41 16.78
C GLY A 185 -1.14 9.88 15.34
N LEU A 186 -2.03 9.25 14.59
CA LEU A 186 -2.31 9.54 13.19
C LEU A 186 -3.80 9.33 12.96
N GLY A 187 -4.47 10.31 12.38
CA GLY A 187 -5.89 10.22 12.06
C GLY A 187 -6.20 10.84 10.72
N ALA A 188 -7.23 10.31 10.04
CA ALA A 188 -7.67 10.79 8.74
C ALA A 188 -9.19 10.68 8.59
N ILE A 189 -9.75 11.66 7.86
CA ILE A 189 -11.15 11.67 7.45
C ILE A 189 -11.17 11.86 5.94
N ASP A 190 -11.82 10.92 5.22
CA ASP A 190 -11.88 10.88 3.78
C ASP A 190 -13.35 10.90 3.32
N ASP A 191 -13.70 11.83 2.45
CA ASP A 191 -15.02 11.94 1.83
C ASP A 191 -14.89 12.03 0.32
N MET A 192 -15.59 11.18 -0.41
CA MET A 192 -15.68 11.25 -1.86
C MET A 192 -17.14 11.30 -2.28
N LYS A 193 -17.51 12.42 -2.87
CA LYS A 193 -18.84 12.66 -3.46
C LYS A 193 -18.77 12.48 -4.97
N LEU A 194 -19.92 12.25 -5.59
CA LEU A 194 -20.06 12.20 -7.04
C LEU A 194 -20.52 13.57 -7.54
N ASN A 195 -19.96 14.02 -8.67
CA ASN A 195 -20.33 15.25 -9.34
C ASN A 195 -21.42 14.94 -10.39
N THR A 196 -22.65 14.84 -9.93
CA THR A 196 -23.80 14.47 -10.79
C THR A 196 -24.42 15.66 -11.53
N ASP A 197 -24.05 16.90 -11.16
CA ASP A 197 -24.63 18.14 -11.72
C ASP A 197 -23.85 18.69 -12.91
N MET A 198 -22.91 17.94 -13.44
CA MET A 198 -22.11 18.37 -14.59
C MET A 198 -22.98 18.55 -15.84
N LYS A 199 -22.73 19.66 -16.55
CA LYS A 199 -23.28 19.88 -17.88
C LYS A 199 -22.35 19.25 -18.91
N ASP A 200 -22.94 18.74 -20.00
CA ASP A 200 -22.17 18.17 -21.14
C ASP A 200 -21.17 17.08 -20.74
N MET A 201 -21.65 16.05 -20.01
CA MET A 201 -20.83 14.92 -19.60
C MET A 201 -20.24 14.18 -20.80
N SER A 202 -18.92 13.92 -20.74
CA SER A 202 -18.25 13.00 -21.66
C SER A 202 -18.71 11.56 -21.40
N ASP A 203 -18.54 10.69 -22.38
CA ASP A 203 -18.86 9.26 -22.22
C ASP A 203 -18.02 8.61 -21.13
N GLU A 204 -16.76 9.03 -20.97
CA GLU A 204 -15.89 8.57 -19.89
C GLU A 204 -16.42 8.97 -18.51
N ASN A 205 -16.91 10.19 -18.35
CA ASN A 205 -17.53 10.64 -17.11
C ASN A 205 -18.83 9.88 -16.80
N LYS A 206 -19.64 9.59 -17.82
CA LYS A 206 -20.82 8.74 -17.67
C LYS A 206 -20.48 7.35 -17.18
N TYR A 207 -19.40 6.75 -17.74
CA TYR A 207 -18.91 5.46 -17.31
C TYR A 207 -18.54 5.46 -15.83
N ILE A 208 -17.76 6.45 -15.38
CA ILE A 208 -17.32 6.56 -14.00
C ILE A 208 -18.51 6.77 -13.05
N LEU A 209 -19.43 7.67 -13.38
CA LEU A 209 -20.60 7.95 -12.55
C LEU A 209 -21.57 6.77 -12.43
N GLU A 210 -21.61 5.91 -13.43
CA GLU A 210 -22.51 4.74 -13.42
C GLU A 210 -22.12 3.73 -12.34
N TYR A 211 -20.83 3.51 -12.11
CA TYR A 211 -20.38 2.46 -11.19
C TYR A 211 -19.76 2.96 -9.88
N LEU A 212 -19.18 4.17 -9.86
CA LEU A 212 -18.43 4.64 -8.71
C LEU A 212 -19.36 4.92 -7.52
N PRO A 213 -19.10 4.33 -6.35
CA PRO A 213 -19.90 4.62 -5.16
C PRO A 213 -19.47 5.92 -4.49
N VAL A 214 -20.34 6.44 -3.63
CA VAL A 214 -19.98 7.45 -2.64
C VAL A 214 -19.20 6.75 -1.53
N VAL A 215 -18.01 7.26 -1.20
CA VAL A 215 -17.11 6.65 -0.21
C VAL A 215 -16.88 7.61 0.95
N LYS A 216 -17.01 7.09 2.16
CA LYS A 216 -16.62 7.78 3.40
C LYS A 216 -15.74 6.86 4.23
N GLN A 217 -14.58 7.35 4.65
CA GLN A 217 -13.63 6.58 5.42
C GLN A 217 -13.07 7.42 6.55
N LYS A 218 -12.97 6.84 7.74
CA LYS A 218 -12.32 7.43 8.91
C LYS A 218 -11.34 6.43 9.47
N THR A 219 -10.12 6.88 9.73
CA THR A 219 -9.08 6.03 10.32
C THR A 219 -8.37 6.77 11.43
N TYR A 220 -7.95 6.05 12.47
CA TYR A 220 -6.98 6.56 13.42
C TYR A 220 -6.10 5.45 13.97
N THR A 221 -4.91 5.80 14.38
CA THR A 221 -4.00 4.96 15.15
C THR A 221 -3.40 5.79 16.27
N LEU A 222 -3.43 5.27 17.49
CA LEU A 222 -2.77 5.84 18.66
C LEU A 222 -1.81 4.80 19.21
N GLY A 223 -0.60 5.19 19.54
CA GLY A 223 0.41 4.30 20.07
C GLY A 223 1.27 4.94 21.15
N ALA A 224 1.77 4.11 22.05
CA ALA A 224 2.73 4.48 23.07
C ALA A 224 3.91 3.51 23.02
N VAL A 225 5.12 4.05 23.02
CA VAL A 225 6.35 3.28 22.98
C VAL A 225 7.16 3.63 24.22
N TYR A 226 7.30 2.68 25.13
CA TYR A 226 8.14 2.82 26.31
C TYR A 226 9.45 2.06 26.06
N LYS A 227 10.59 2.73 26.29
CA LYS A 227 11.92 2.12 26.18
C LYS A 227 12.67 2.26 27.49
N HIS A 228 13.26 1.15 27.91
CA HIS A 228 14.19 1.09 29.03
C HIS A 228 15.57 0.69 28.55
N PHE A 229 16.57 1.54 28.82
CA PHE A 229 17.97 1.32 28.45
C PHE A 229 18.74 0.82 29.67
N ALA A 230 19.20 -0.43 29.63
CA ALA A 230 19.97 -1.06 30.70
C ALA A 230 21.33 -1.46 30.15
N GLY A 231 22.35 -0.61 30.34
CA GLY A 231 23.66 -0.80 29.72
C GLY A 231 23.57 -0.76 28.20
N HIS A 232 23.91 -1.88 27.55
CA HIS A 232 23.78 -2.03 26.08
C HIS A 232 22.45 -2.66 25.66
N ASN A 233 21.63 -3.05 26.60
CA ASN A 233 20.34 -3.70 26.32
C ASN A 233 19.22 -2.68 26.22
N ILE A 234 18.25 -2.94 25.36
CA ILE A 234 17.07 -2.09 25.17
C ILE A 234 15.83 -2.95 25.32
N TYR A 235 14.94 -2.57 26.22
CA TYR A 235 13.65 -3.20 26.44
C TYR A 235 12.56 -2.25 25.96
N SER A 236 11.73 -2.70 25.01
CA SER A 236 10.67 -1.89 24.45
C SER A 236 9.32 -2.54 24.70
N LEU A 237 8.35 -1.74 25.14
CA LEU A 237 6.96 -2.13 25.26
C LEU A 237 6.12 -1.17 24.43
N ILE A 238 5.34 -1.70 23.49
CA ILE A 238 4.57 -0.93 22.52
C ILE A 238 3.11 -1.29 22.65
N GLY A 239 2.28 -0.31 23.05
CA GLY A 239 0.83 -0.45 23.08
C GLY A 239 0.21 0.42 22.00
N SER A 240 -0.80 -0.10 21.31
CA SER A 240 -1.47 0.69 20.27
C SER A 240 -2.92 0.29 20.08
N THR A 241 -3.70 1.23 19.54
CA THR A 241 -5.06 1.00 19.07
C THR A 241 -5.23 1.63 17.70
N SER A 242 -5.90 0.91 16.81
CA SER A 242 -6.24 1.39 15.46
C SER A 242 -7.72 1.16 15.19
N TYR A 243 -8.32 2.05 14.43
CA TYR A 243 -9.71 1.94 14.01
C TYR A 243 -9.88 2.43 12.58
N MET A 244 -10.68 1.72 11.78
CA MET A 244 -11.11 2.15 10.47
C MET A 244 -12.62 1.95 10.33
N ASP A 245 -13.36 3.02 9.98
CA ASP A 245 -14.76 2.97 9.57
C ASP A 245 -14.79 3.23 8.06
N ASN A 246 -15.39 2.32 7.31
CA ASN A 246 -15.50 2.41 5.87
C ASN A 246 -16.96 2.28 5.44
N ARG A 247 -17.42 3.22 4.60
CA ARG A 247 -18.79 3.25 4.09
C ARG A 247 -18.79 3.49 2.59
N ASN A 248 -19.49 2.62 1.89
CA ASN A 248 -19.70 2.73 0.44
C ASN A 248 -21.21 2.65 0.17
N VAL A 249 -21.73 3.61 -0.60
CA VAL A 249 -23.14 3.63 -0.98
C VAL A 249 -23.25 3.88 -2.47
N LYS A 250 -24.10 3.10 -3.13
CA LYS A 250 -24.39 3.26 -4.56
C LYS A 250 -25.86 3.08 -4.83
N TYR A 251 -26.41 4.03 -5.58
CA TYR A 251 -27.76 3.97 -6.14
C TYR A 251 -27.70 3.86 -7.65
N LYS A 252 -28.57 3.05 -8.24
CA LYS A 252 -28.70 2.93 -9.69
C LYS A 252 -29.06 4.27 -10.29
N GLY A 253 -28.27 4.71 -11.29
CA GLY A 253 -28.45 6.02 -11.93
C GLY A 253 -28.19 7.21 -11.01
N ASN A 254 -27.61 7.00 -9.83
CA ASN A 254 -27.40 8.01 -8.80
C ASN A 254 -28.69 8.68 -8.30
N ILE A 255 -29.81 8.00 -8.44
CA ILE A 255 -31.13 8.44 -7.94
C ILE A 255 -31.33 7.81 -6.56
N GLU A 256 -31.33 8.65 -5.52
CA GLU A 256 -31.40 8.23 -4.12
C GLU A 256 -32.81 7.82 -3.68
N GLU A 257 -33.35 6.79 -4.33
CA GLU A 257 -34.62 6.16 -3.99
C GLU A 257 -34.37 4.72 -3.51
N PRO A 258 -35.14 4.21 -2.52
CA PRO A 258 -34.92 2.87 -1.94
C PRO A 258 -34.85 1.72 -2.96
N GLU A 259 -35.66 1.77 -4.01
CA GLU A 259 -35.66 0.77 -5.08
C GLU A 259 -34.38 0.77 -5.93
N ASN A 260 -33.66 1.87 -5.95
CA ASN A 260 -32.42 2.04 -6.70
C ASN A 260 -31.17 1.67 -5.91
N LEU A 261 -31.31 1.34 -4.62
CA LEU A 261 -30.15 0.97 -3.80
C LEU A 261 -29.53 -0.31 -4.33
N SER A 262 -28.27 -0.23 -4.80
CA SER A 262 -27.48 -1.36 -5.28
C SER A 262 -26.40 -1.79 -4.32
N LEU A 263 -25.86 -0.87 -3.52
CA LEU A 263 -24.82 -1.15 -2.53
C LEU A 263 -25.00 -0.25 -1.31
N LYS A 264 -25.05 -0.86 -0.14
CA LYS A 264 -24.91 -0.20 1.15
C LYS A 264 -23.97 -1.02 1.99
N TYR A 265 -22.76 -0.52 2.15
CA TYR A 265 -21.67 -1.19 2.85
C TYR A 265 -21.20 -0.33 3.99
N ARG A 266 -21.13 -0.90 5.17
CA ARG A 266 -20.52 -0.28 6.35
C ARG A 266 -19.71 -1.31 7.11
N SER A 267 -18.45 -1.00 7.37
CA SER A 267 -17.60 -1.85 8.18
C SER A 267 -16.77 -1.07 9.18
N GLY A 268 -16.38 -1.74 10.24
CA GLY A 268 -15.44 -1.25 11.24
C GLY A 268 -14.37 -2.29 11.51
N GLU A 269 -13.11 -1.85 11.52
CA GLU A 269 -11.96 -2.67 11.94
C GLU A 269 -11.31 -2.00 13.14
N SER A 270 -11.31 -2.66 14.29
CA SER A 270 -10.63 -2.20 15.50
C SER A 270 -9.54 -3.16 15.87
N GLU A 271 -8.35 -2.66 16.21
CA GLU A 271 -7.23 -3.47 16.66
C GLU A 271 -6.63 -2.86 17.91
N PHE A 272 -6.37 -3.72 18.92
CA PHE A 272 -5.66 -3.37 20.14
C PHE A 272 -4.43 -4.27 20.21
N LYS A 273 -3.24 -3.67 20.27
CA LYS A 273 -1.98 -4.42 20.20
C LYS A 273 -1.09 -4.09 21.39
N LEU A 274 -0.51 -5.13 21.98
CA LEU A 274 0.56 -5.01 22.95
C LEU A 274 1.74 -5.84 22.45
N ARG A 275 2.88 -5.19 22.26
CA ARG A 275 4.08 -5.81 21.70
C ARG A 275 5.28 -5.55 22.58
N SER A 276 6.12 -6.57 22.74
CA SER A 276 7.39 -6.48 23.42
C SER A 276 8.51 -6.74 22.42
N GLU A 277 9.49 -5.83 22.38
CA GLU A 277 10.68 -5.98 21.55
C GLU A 277 11.90 -5.70 22.43
N ASN A 278 12.73 -6.71 22.64
CA ASN A 278 13.88 -6.62 23.54
C ASN A 278 15.17 -6.96 22.78
N LEU A 279 16.16 -6.08 22.92
CA LEU A 279 17.47 -6.25 22.32
C LEU A 279 18.51 -6.52 23.42
N PHE A 280 19.20 -7.65 23.29
CA PHE A 280 20.26 -8.07 24.21
C PHE A 280 21.59 -8.06 23.46
N HIS A 281 22.53 -7.25 23.95
CA HIS A 281 23.88 -7.20 23.41
C HIS A 281 24.79 -8.15 24.21
N LEU A 282 25.19 -9.24 23.60
CA LEU A 282 26.21 -10.17 24.10
C LEU A 282 27.50 -10.00 23.28
N PRO A 283 28.67 -10.49 23.76
CA PRO A 283 29.96 -10.16 23.12
C PRO A 283 30.08 -10.45 21.63
N PHE A 284 29.48 -11.53 21.11
CA PHE A 284 29.54 -11.90 19.68
C PHE A 284 28.16 -12.11 19.04
N VAL A 285 27.11 -12.03 19.84
CA VAL A 285 25.76 -12.30 19.40
C VAL A 285 24.82 -11.23 19.93
N HIS A 286 24.02 -10.65 19.04
CA HIS A 286 22.92 -9.79 19.42
C HIS A 286 21.64 -10.60 19.32
N ILE A 287 20.86 -10.62 20.38
CA ILE A 287 19.60 -11.34 20.43
C ILE A 287 18.46 -10.33 20.52
N THR A 288 17.49 -10.44 19.63
CA THR A 288 16.23 -9.74 19.73
C THR A 288 15.13 -10.74 19.99
N ALA A 289 14.36 -10.55 21.04
CA ALA A 289 13.28 -11.46 21.40
C ALA A 289 12.07 -10.69 21.91
N GLY A 290 10.92 -11.25 21.71
CA GLY A 290 9.66 -10.64 22.18
C GLY A 290 8.45 -11.40 21.72
N GLY A 291 7.30 -10.73 21.85
CA GLY A 291 6.02 -11.29 21.47
C GLY A 291 4.98 -10.21 21.30
N ASN A 292 3.82 -10.64 20.88
CA ASN A 292 2.65 -9.77 20.73
C ASN A 292 1.38 -10.47 21.20
N LEU A 293 0.48 -9.66 21.72
CA LEU A 293 -0.88 -10.03 22.04
C LEU A 293 -1.80 -8.98 21.43
N GLU A 294 -2.77 -9.42 20.63
CA GLU A 294 -3.63 -8.53 19.88
C GLU A 294 -5.09 -8.97 20.01
N TYR A 295 -5.98 -7.99 20.08
CA TYR A 295 -7.42 -8.21 19.95
C TYR A 295 -7.93 -7.40 18.78
N ALA A 296 -8.58 -8.07 17.82
CA ALA A 296 -9.19 -7.45 16.66
C ALA A 296 -10.71 -7.65 16.70
N ARG A 297 -11.44 -6.63 16.30
CA ARG A 297 -12.88 -6.71 16.11
C ARG A 297 -13.23 -6.16 14.74
N TYR A 298 -13.88 -6.99 13.95
CA TYR A 298 -14.40 -6.65 12.64
C TYR A 298 -15.92 -6.69 12.64
N THR A 299 -16.54 -5.58 12.21
CA THR A 299 -17.99 -5.49 12.03
C THR A 299 -18.30 -5.17 10.58
N ASN A 300 -19.38 -5.72 10.07
CA ASN A 300 -19.86 -5.47 8.71
C ASN A 300 -21.38 -5.50 8.67
N ASP A 301 -21.95 -4.55 7.93
CA ASP A 301 -23.35 -4.49 7.57
C ASP A 301 -23.42 -4.21 6.07
N THR A 302 -23.75 -5.24 5.28
CA THR A 302 -23.72 -5.16 3.81
C THR A 302 -25.05 -5.53 3.22
N TYR A 303 -25.56 -4.66 2.36
CA TYR A 303 -26.60 -4.94 1.39
C TYR A 303 -26.03 -4.68 0.00
N GLN A 304 -26.05 -5.69 -0.88
CA GLN A 304 -25.50 -5.56 -2.23
C GLN A 304 -26.29 -6.40 -3.24
N LYS A 305 -26.65 -5.77 -4.34
CA LYS A 305 -27.20 -6.47 -5.50
C LYS A 305 -26.07 -7.08 -6.32
N LEU A 306 -26.18 -8.35 -6.62
CA LEU A 306 -25.23 -9.11 -7.42
C LEU A 306 -25.95 -9.83 -8.55
N TYR A 307 -25.17 -10.24 -9.54
CA TYR A 307 -25.65 -11.09 -10.63
C TYR A 307 -24.66 -12.25 -10.84
N THR A 308 -25.11 -13.48 -10.61
CA THR A 308 -24.30 -14.70 -10.71
C THR A 308 -24.84 -15.72 -11.71
N ASN A 309 -25.69 -15.36 -12.59
CA ASN A 309 -26.53 -16.02 -13.61
C ASN A 309 -28.00 -15.65 -13.42
N THR A 310 -28.35 -15.22 -12.24
CA THR A 310 -29.63 -14.62 -11.87
C THR A 310 -29.37 -13.48 -10.91
N PRO A 311 -30.29 -12.49 -10.80
CA PRO A 311 -30.17 -11.46 -9.78
C PRO A 311 -30.20 -12.07 -8.38
N VAL A 312 -29.24 -11.67 -7.55
CA VAL A 312 -29.09 -12.12 -6.16
C VAL A 312 -28.88 -10.90 -5.28
N VAL A 313 -29.45 -10.92 -4.09
CA VAL A 313 -29.18 -9.92 -3.04
C VAL A 313 -28.29 -10.57 -1.99
N GLN A 314 -27.15 -9.93 -1.72
CA GLN A 314 -26.29 -10.28 -0.61
C GLN A 314 -26.62 -9.34 0.56
N ASP A 315 -27.11 -9.90 1.64
CA ASP A 315 -27.49 -9.14 2.85
C ASP A 315 -26.99 -9.89 4.08
N TYR A 316 -25.98 -9.35 4.72
CA TYR A 316 -25.38 -10.00 5.89
C TYR A 316 -24.83 -9.00 6.89
N ARG A 317 -24.74 -9.44 8.13
CA ARG A 317 -24.13 -8.72 9.24
C ARG A 317 -23.13 -9.61 9.94
N THR A 318 -21.98 -9.04 10.26
CA THR A 318 -20.90 -9.73 10.97
C THR A 318 -20.42 -8.92 12.15
N ALA A 319 -20.13 -9.61 13.26
CA ALA A 319 -19.37 -9.10 14.38
C ALA A 319 -18.36 -10.18 14.78
N LEU A 320 -17.15 -10.10 14.24
CA LEU A 320 -16.07 -11.05 14.49
C LEU A 320 -15.10 -10.49 15.50
N GLY A 321 -14.90 -11.21 16.63
CA GLY A 321 -13.83 -10.96 17.57
C GLY A 321 -12.70 -11.96 17.38
N LEU A 322 -11.46 -11.50 17.43
CA LEU A 322 -10.30 -12.32 17.14
C LEU A 322 -9.15 -11.99 18.09
N MET A 323 -8.72 -12.98 18.89
CA MET A 323 -7.49 -12.91 19.67
C MET A 323 -6.32 -13.45 18.87
N LYS A 324 -5.25 -12.66 18.77
CA LYS A 324 -4.03 -13.04 18.05
C LYS A 324 -2.84 -12.96 19.02
N TRP A 325 -1.90 -13.88 18.87
CA TRP A 325 -0.67 -13.90 19.65
C TRP A 325 0.50 -14.41 18.82
N GLY A 326 1.70 -13.99 19.18
CA GLY A 326 2.91 -14.40 18.49
C GLY A 326 4.12 -14.28 19.39
N LEU A 327 5.13 -15.07 19.08
CA LEU A 327 6.44 -15.05 19.72
C LEU A 327 7.52 -15.04 18.66
N TYR A 328 8.64 -14.38 18.97
CA TYR A 328 9.79 -14.39 18.07
C TYR A 328 11.11 -14.30 18.83
N ALA A 329 12.16 -14.76 18.18
CA ALA A 329 13.53 -14.53 18.58
C ALA A 329 14.43 -14.48 17.36
N THR A 330 15.42 -13.60 17.38
CA THR A 330 16.45 -13.49 16.33
C THR A 330 17.82 -13.46 16.99
N ALA A 331 18.76 -14.24 16.47
CA ALA A 331 20.15 -14.14 16.85
C ALA A 331 20.98 -13.64 15.67
N VAL A 332 21.76 -12.58 15.88
CA VAL A 332 22.67 -12.03 14.89
C VAL A 332 24.10 -12.26 15.35
N TYR A 333 24.83 -13.01 14.57
CA TYR A 333 26.25 -13.29 14.79
C TYR A 333 27.09 -12.44 13.84
N GLU A 334 28.12 -11.79 14.37
CA GLU A 334 29.11 -11.07 13.59
C GLU A 334 30.49 -11.62 13.91
N SER A 335 31.26 -11.99 12.87
CA SER A 335 32.61 -12.51 13.05
C SER A 335 33.55 -11.44 13.58
N TYR A 336 34.62 -11.88 14.28
CA TYR A 336 35.59 -10.95 14.87
C TYR A 336 36.25 -10.02 13.86
N ASN A 337 36.47 -10.45 12.63
CA ASN A 337 37.00 -9.62 11.54
C ASN A 337 35.96 -8.80 10.81
N GLU A 338 34.70 -8.80 11.25
CA GLU A 338 33.57 -8.09 10.67
C GLU A 338 33.28 -8.43 9.20
N ARG A 339 33.76 -9.59 8.73
CA ARG A 339 33.56 -10.03 7.35
C ARG A 339 32.29 -10.84 7.16
N PHE A 340 31.88 -11.57 8.17
CA PHE A 340 30.73 -12.47 8.09
C PHE A 340 29.67 -12.06 9.11
N THR A 341 28.44 -11.89 8.64
CA THR A 341 27.26 -11.66 9.48
C THR A 341 26.21 -12.68 9.14
N ALA A 342 25.66 -13.34 10.16
CA ALA A 342 24.57 -14.29 10.02
C ALA A 342 23.44 -13.91 10.95
N SER A 343 22.21 -13.93 10.47
CA SER A 343 20.99 -13.71 11.25
C SER A 343 20.09 -14.92 11.11
N LEU A 344 19.74 -15.51 12.24
CA LEU A 344 18.79 -16.60 12.32
C LEU A 344 17.61 -16.18 13.18
N GLY A 345 16.43 -16.13 12.59
CA GLY A 345 15.20 -15.76 13.26
C GLY A 345 14.17 -16.88 13.23
N LEU A 346 13.34 -16.88 14.24
CA LEU A 346 12.21 -17.80 14.35
C LEU A 346 11.01 -17.01 14.88
N ARG A 347 9.87 -17.13 14.21
CA ARG A 347 8.62 -16.54 14.62
C ARG A 347 7.50 -17.56 14.51
N ALA A 348 6.51 -17.45 15.41
CA ALA A 348 5.28 -18.21 15.30
C ALA A 348 4.11 -17.33 15.69
N ASP A 349 3.06 -17.37 14.89
CA ASP A 349 1.81 -16.64 15.09
C ASP A 349 0.64 -17.62 15.18
N ALA A 350 -0.38 -17.23 15.91
CA ALA A 350 -1.63 -17.96 16.02
C ALA A 350 -2.79 -17.02 16.34
N ASN A 351 -4.00 -17.50 16.19
CA ASN A 351 -5.22 -16.81 16.60
C ASN A 351 -6.32 -17.82 16.91
N ASP A 352 -7.43 -17.34 17.45
CA ASP A 352 -8.56 -18.17 17.88
C ASP A 352 -9.67 -18.34 16.83
N TYR A 353 -9.40 -18.01 15.58
CA TYR A 353 -10.37 -18.11 14.49
C TYR A 353 -10.76 -19.55 14.18
N SER A 354 -9.79 -20.46 14.17
CA SER A 354 -10.00 -21.88 13.90
C SER A 354 -8.95 -22.75 14.61
N ASN A 355 -9.20 -24.05 14.68
CA ASN A 355 -8.24 -25.01 15.26
C ASN A 355 -6.93 -25.04 14.47
N GLU A 356 -6.99 -24.87 13.14
CA GLU A 356 -5.81 -24.81 12.28
C GLU A 356 -4.96 -23.58 12.62
N MET A 357 -5.57 -22.41 12.78
CA MET A 357 -4.88 -21.17 13.07
C MET A 357 -4.46 -21.04 14.54
N ASN A 358 -5.04 -21.82 15.45
CA ASN A 358 -4.73 -21.79 16.87
C ASN A 358 -3.39 -22.46 17.20
N ASN A 359 -2.92 -23.33 16.35
CA ASN A 359 -1.67 -24.06 16.57
C ASN A 359 -0.48 -23.25 16.06
N LEU A 360 0.38 -22.77 16.96
CA LEU A 360 1.60 -22.01 16.64
C LEU A 360 2.54 -22.73 15.67
N ILE A 361 2.60 -24.07 15.73
CA ILE A 361 3.48 -24.86 14.87
C ILE A 361 3.08 -24.76 13.40
N ASN A 362 1.79 -24.59 13.12
CA ASN A 362 1.29 -24.44 11.74
C ASN A 362 1.75 -23.15 11.06
N GLN A 363 2.15 -22.14 11.83
CA GLN A 363 2.66 -20.87 11.34
C GLN A 363 4.11 -20.61 11.81
N LEU A 364 4.90 -21.66 11.92
CA LEU A 364 6.32 -21.52 12.25
C LEU A 364 7.09 -20.91 11.10
N SER A 365 7.74 -19.77 11.37
CA SER A 365 8.40 -18.92 10.38
C SER A 365 9.88 -18.79 10.65
N PRO A 366 10.72 -19.74 10.15
CA PRO A 366 12.17 -19.60 10.21
C PRO A 366 12.67 -18.60 9.17
N ARG A 367 13.68 -17.81 9.53
CA ARG A 367 14.28 -16.76 8.70
C ARG A 367 15.78 -16.77 8.82
N LEU A 368 16.49 -16.87 7.69
CA LEU A 368 17.94 -16.85 7.62
C LEU A 368 18.40 -15.70 6.72
N SER A 369 19.41 -14.97 7.17
CA SER A 369 20.08 -13.96 6.38
C SER A 369 21.59 -14.07 6.59
N LEU A 370 22.35 -14.05 5.50
CA LEU A 370 23.80 -14.16 5.49
C LEU A 370 24.40 -13.00 4.71
N SER A 371 25.49 -12.44 5.20
CA SER A 371 26.30 -11.44 4.52
C SER A 371 27.78 -11.75 4.68
N TYR A 372 28.52 -11.72 3.58
CA TYR A 372 29.96 -11.97 3.58
C TYR A 372 30.68 -10.93 2.76
N ARG A 373 31.67 -10.26 3.37
CA ARG A 373 32.54 -9.30 2.66
C ARG A 373 33.66 -10.08 1.97
N LEU A 374 33.51 -10.32 0.68
CA LEU A 374 34.48 -11.06 -0.13
C LEU A 374 35.78 -10.29 -0.30
N TYR A 375 35.65 -9.02 -0.69
CA TYR A 375 36.75 -8.05 -0.82
C TYR A 375 36.34 -6.76 -0.10
N LYS A 376 37.24 -5.81 -0.04
CA LYS A 376 37.00 -4.52 0.63
C LYS A 376 35.69 -3.86 0.21
N ASP A 377 35.35 -3.93 -1.07
CA ASP A 377 34.20 -3.24 -1.65
C ASP A 377 33.10 -4.18 -2.15
N ILE A 378 33.26 -5.48 -1.99
CA ILE A 378 32.31 -6.47 -2.51
C ILE A 378 31.72 -7.29 -1.37
N TYR A 379 30.38 -7.32 -1.31
CA TYR A 379 29.59 -8.06 -0.34
C TYR A 379 28.73 -9.10 -1.06
N LEU A 380 28.69 -10.30 -0.54
CA LEU A 380 27.77 -11.35 -0.95
C LEU A 380 26.66 -11.47 0.08
N ASN A 381 25.41 -11.48 -0.36
CA ASN A 381 24.24 -11.57 0.50
C ASN A 381 23.38 -12.74 0.08
N GLY A 382 22.76 -13.39 1.04
CA GLY A 382 21.79 -14.44 0.81
C GLY A 382 20.75 -14.45 1.91
N ASN A 383 19.56 -14.87 1.59
CA ASN A 383 18.46 -15.00 2.55
C ASN A 383 17.52 -16.13 2.14
N ALA A 384 16.85 -16.69 3.13
CA ALA A 384 15.78 -17.65 2.93
C ALA A 384 14.82 -17.55 4.12
N GLY A 385 13.56 -17.80 3.89
CA GLY A 385 12.57 -17.75 4.97
C GLY A 385 11.20 -18.22 4.56
N ARG A 386 10.41 -18.53 5.58
CA ARG A 386 8.99 -18.84 5.45
C ARG A 386 8.20 -17.78 6.17
N PHE A 387 7.24 -17.19 5.48
CA PHE A 387 6.45 -16.07 5.98
C PHE A 387 4.98 -16.38 5.91
N TYR A 388 4.22 -15.86 6.88
CA TYR A 388 2.79 -16.06 6.96
C TYR A 388 2.07 -14.71 7.05
N GLU A 389 0.90 -14.64 6.44
CA GLU A 389 0.00 -13.50 6.50
C GLU A 389 -1.41 -13.97 6.77
N LEU A 390 -2.08 -13.33 7.72
CA LEU A 390 -3.48 -13.57 7.97
C LEU A 390 -4.30 -13.01 6.81
N PRO A 391 -5.25 -13.75 6.23
CA PRO A 391 -6.19 -13.18 5.27
C PRO A 391 -6.92 -11.96 5.84
N PRO A 392 -7.39 -11.02 4.98
CA PRO A 392 -8.06 -9.81 5.44
C PRO A 392 -9.30 -10.10 6.30
N TYR A 393 -9.64 -9.20 7.21
CA TYR A 393 -10.86 -9.32 8.04
C TYR A 393 -12.12 -9.41 7.20
N THR A 394 -12.18 -8.77 6.05
CA THR A 394 -13.28 -8.90 5.09
C THR A 394 -13.52 -10.34 4.67
N THR A 395 -12.47 -11.11 4.51
CA THR A 395 -12.52 -12.54 4.15
C THR A 395 -12.83 -13.41 5.37
N LEU A 396 -12.19 -13.15 6.51
CA LEU A 396 -12.42 -13.88 7.75
C LEU A 396 -13.87 -13.74 8.24
N GLY A 397 -14.43 -12.54 8.13
CA GLY A 397 -15.75 -12.20 8.62
C GLY A 397 -16.88 -12.33 7.60
N PHE A 398 -16.61 -12.80 6.40
CA PHE A 398 -17.65 -12.97 5.41
C PHE A 398 -18.70 -14.02 5.81
N LYS A 399 -19.98 -13.63 5.72
CA LYS A 399 -21.11 -14.51 5.94
C LYS A 399 -21.99 -14.57 4.70
N ASN A 400 -22.60 -15.73 4.45
CA ASN A 400 -23.65 -15.85 3.45
C ASN A 400 -25.02 -15.34 3.99
N ASN A 401 -26.04 -15.37 3.16
CA ASN A 401 -27.39 -14.95 3.55
C ASN A 401 -28.06 -15.86 4.61
N LYS A 402 -27.45 -17.02 4.90
CA LYS A 402 -27.88 -17.94 5.95
C LYS A 402 -27.19 -17.68 7.30
N ASP A 403 -26.48 -16.58 7.41
CA ASP A 403 -25.74 -16.19 8.62
C ASP A 403 -24.59 -17.16 8.98
N GLU A 404 -23.99 -17.80 8.00
CA GLU A 404 -22.90 -18.75 8.17
C GLU A 404 -21.55 -18.12 7.80
N TYR A 405 -20.53 -18.34 8.64
CA TYR A 405 -19.14 -18.00 8.32
C TYR A 405 -18.57 -18.98 7.28
N VAL A 406 -18.78 -18.70 6.01
CA VAL A 406 -18.46 -19.58 4.90
C VAL A 406 -16.97 -19.90 4.84
N ASN A 407 -16.11 -18.89 5.00
CA ASN A 407 -14.67 -19.07 4.85
C ASN A 407 -14.06 -19.84 6.03
N GLN A 408 -14.62 -19.70 7.22
CA GLN A 408 -14.25 -20.53 8.36
C GLN A 408 -14.58 -22.00 8.13
N THR A 409 -15.79 -22.28 7.63
CA THR A 409 -16.23 -23.63 7.27
C THR A 409 -15.39 -24.22 6.14
N ASN A 410 -14.96 -23.38 5.17
CA ASN A 410 -14.08 -23.79 4.08
C ASN A 410 -12.63 -24.05 4.53
N GLY A 411 -12.30 -23.86 5.80
CA GLY A 411 -10.98 -24.11 6.34
C GLY A 411 -9.95 -23.07 5.94
N LEU A 412 -10.31 -21.78 5.97
CA LEU A 412 -9.40 -20.69 5.67
C LEU A 412 -8.15 -20.74 6.57
N ARG A 413 -6.97 -20.57 5.95
CA ARG A 413 -5.66 -20.69 6.58
C ARG A 413 -4.86 -19.39 6.43
N TYR A 414 -3.77 -19.28 7.17
CA TYR A 414 -2.74 -18.27 6.88
C TYR A 414 -2.18 -18.47 5.48
N ILE A 415 -1.97 -17.38 4.76
CA ILE A 415 -1.24 -17.38 3.49
C ILE A 415 0.23 -17.62 3.80
N ARG A 416 0.86 -18.55 3.07
CA ARG A 416 2.27 -18.89 3.27
C ARG A 416 3.09 -18.50 2.05
N SER A 417 4.27 -17.92 2.28
CA SER A 417 5.26 -17.66 1.24
C SER A 417 6.64 -18.18 1.67
N ASP A 418 7.19 -19.08 0.89
CA ASP A 418 8.56 -19.55 1.03
C ASP A 418 9.44 -18.74 0.06
N GLN A 419 10.46 -18.09 0.58
CA GLN A 419 11.27 -17.15 -0.18
C GLN A 419 12.75 -17.45 -0.04
N ALA A 420 13.49 -17.20 -1.13
CA ALA A 420 14.95 -17.25 -1.14
C ALA A 420 15.49 -16.17 -2.06
N GLY A 421 16.64 -15.64 -1.73
CA GLY A 421 17.31 -14.63 -2.53
C GLY A 421 18.82 -14.67 -2.32
N ALA A 422 19.54 -14.21 -3.32
CA ALA A 422 20.99 -14.05 -3.26
C ALA A 422 21.40 -12.84 -4.09
N GLY A 423 22.45 -12.16 -3.67
CA GLY A 423 22.89 -10.96 -4.37
C GLY A 423 24.34 -10.60 -4.08
N VAL A 424 24.79 -9.64 -4.88
CA VAL A 424 26.12 -9.05 -4.77
C VAL A 424 25.95 -7.54 -4.62
N GLU A 425 26.70 -6.95 -3.70
CA GLU A 425 26.78 -5.52 -3.52
C GLU A 425 28.21 -5.06 -3.74
N PHE A 426 28.38 -4.05 -4.61
CA PHE A 426 29.66 -3.44 -4.91
C PHE A 426 29.65 -1.97 -4.52
N ARG A 427 30.56 -1.58 -3.63
CA ARG A 427 30.71 -0.20 -3.12
C ARG A 427 32.08 0.36 -3.47
N PRO A 428 32.33 0.80 -4.72
CA PRO A 428 33.65 1.31 -5.13
C PRO A 428 34.03 2.61 -4.41
N ALA A 429 33.06 3.35 -3.91
CA ALA A 429 33.25 4.58 -3.15
C ALA A 429 32.16 4.73 -2.11
N SER A 430 32.36 5.59 -1.10
CA SER A 430 31.36 5.83 -0.05
C SER A 430 30.04 6.41 -0.57
N TYR A 431 30.09 7.07 -1.71
CA TYR A 431 28.91 7.70 -2.35
C TYR A 431 28.33 6.85 -3.50
N LEU A 432 28.91 5.71 -3.82
CA LEU A 432 28.49 4.90 -4.99
C LEU A 432 28.28 3.44 -4.59
N LYS A 433 27.14 2.88 -4.97
CA LYS A 433 26.75 1.52 -4.66
C LYS A 433 26.04 0.89 -5.85
N PHE A 434 26.44 -0.33 -6.18
CA PHE A 434 25.74 -1.17 -7.15
C PHE A 434 25.26 -2.44 -6.48
N THR A 435 24.08 -2.91 -6.81
CA THR A 435 23.54 -4.19 -6.34
C THR A 435 22.97 -4.99 -7.50
N ALA A 436 23.13 -6.30 -7.40
CA ALA A 436 22.47 -7.29 -8.25
C ALA A 436 21.91 -8.38 -7.37
N GLU A 437 20.60 -8.63 -7.42
CA GLU A 437 19.91 -9.61 -6.59
C GLU A 437 18.98 -10.46 -7.44
N GLY A 438 18.99 -11.78 -7.20
CA GLY A 438 17.98 -12.70 -7.70
C GLY A 438 17.07 -13.15 -6.56
N PHE A 439 15.80 -13.37 -6.84
CA PHE A 439 14.84 -13.81 -5.83
C PHE A 439 13.85 -14.83 -6.39
N TYR A 440 13.35 -15.66 -5.50
CA TYR A 440 12.27 -16.61 -5.76
C TYR A 440 11.30 -16.64 -4.57
N LYS A 441 10.00 -16.57 -4.84
CA LYS A 441 8.93 -16.65 -3.87
C LYS A 441 7.94 -17.71 -4.30
N HIS A 442 7.54 -18.58 -3.39
CA HIS A 442 6.51 -19.59 -3.63
C HIS A 442 5.36 -19.38 -2.66
N TYR A 443 4.15 -19.20 -3.19
CA TYR A 443 2.93 -18.95 -2.42
C TYR A 443 2.10 -20.21 -2.30
N ASN A 444 1.60 -20.47 -1.09
CA ASN A 444 0.66 -21.53 -0.79
C ASN A 444 -0.49 -21.00 0.07
N HIS A 445 -1.60 -21.69 0.02
CA HIS A 445 -2.78 -21.36 0.83
C HIS A 445 -3.33 -19.95 0.57
N TYR A 446 -3.11 -19.43 -0.63
CA TYR A 446 -3.68 -18.14 -1.01
C TYR A 446 -5.20 -18.29 -1.20
N PRO A 447 -6.03 -17.31 -0.74
CA PRO A 447 -7.47 -17.37 -0.97
C PRO A 447 -7.82 -17.42 -2.46
N MET A 448 -8.53 -18.44 -2.84
CA MET A 448 -9.08 -18.66 -4.18
C MET A 448 -10.57 -18.35 -4.17
N SER A 449 -11.04 -17.46 -5.06
CA SER A 449 -12.46 -17.18 -5.22
C SER A 449 -13.23 -18.45 -5.61
N VAL A 450 -14.26 -18.78 -4.85
CA VAL A 450 -15.14 -19.92 -5.18
C VAL A 450 -15.96 -19.61 -6.43
N LEU A 451 -16.44 -18.36 -6.56
CA LEU A 451 -17.27 -17.93 -7.68
C LEU A 451 -16.50 -17.88 -8.99
N ASP A 452 -15.32 -17.27 -8.98
CA ASP A 452 -14.59 -16.91 -10.21
C ASP A 452 -13.38 -17.81 -10.48
N SER A 453 -12.99 -18.67 -9.53
CA SER A 453 -11.84 -19.60 -9.64
C SER A 453 -10.52 -18.89 -9.93
N VAL A 454 -10.35 -17.69 -9.39
CA VAL A 454 -9.09 -16.91 -9.50
C VAL A 454 -8.60 -16.50 -8.12
N PRO A 455 -7.28 -16.29 -7.93
CA PRO A 455 -6.75 -15.82 -6.66
C PRO A 455 -7.34 -14.45 -6.31
N LEU A 456 -7.76 -14.29 -5.07
CA LEU A 456 -8.47 -13.11 -4.60
C LEU A 456 -7.66 -11.82 -4.81
N ALA A 457 -6.35 -11.87 -4.54
CA ALA A 457 -5.47 -10.71 -4.67
C ALA A 457 -5.38 -10.17 -6.10
N SER A 458 -5.59 -11.03 -7.10
CA SER A 458 -5.53 -10.64 -8.51
C SER A 458 -6.84 -10.04 -9.05
N LYS A 459 -7.90 -10.03 -8.25
CA LYS A 459 -9.18 -9.43 -8.70
C LYS A 459 -9.14 -7.91 -8.72
N GLY A 460 -8.40 -7.30 -7.81
CA GLY A 460 -8.39 -5.85 -7.63
C GLY A 460 -9.70 -5.33 -7.03
N ALA A 461 -9.69 -4.10 -6.58
CA ALA A 461 -10.89 -3.41 -6.11
C ALA A 461 -10.63 -1.90 -6.06
N ASP A 462 -10.85 -1.20 -7.15
CA ASP A 462 -10.72 0.26 -7.20
C ASP A 462 -11.71 0.90 -6.22
N PHE A 463 -11.23 1.62 -5.22
CA PHE A 463 -12.05 2.30 -4.21
C PHE A 463 -13.17 1.45 -3.57
N GLY A 464 -13.12 0.16 -3.76
CA GLY A 464 -14.11 -0.79 -3.25
C GLY A 464 -13.60 -1.57 -2.05
N VAL A 465 -14.14 -2.78 -1.92
CA VAL A 465 -13.78 -3.73 -0.87
C VAL A 465 -13.30 -5.03 -1.51
N LEU A 466 -12.22 -5.57 -1.01
CA LEU A 466 -11.68 -6.85 -1.45
C LEU A 466 -11.89 -7.90 -0.37
N GLY A 467 -12.31 -9.10 -0.78
CA GLY A 467 -12.32 -10.27 0.09
C GLY A 467 -13.68 -10.62 0.71
N ASN A 468 -14.70 -9.80 0.54
CA ASN A 468 -16.06 -10.06 1.05
C ASN A 468 -16.82 -11.09 0.20
N GLU A 469 -16.23 -12.25 -0.01
CA GLU A 469 -16.79 -13.35 -0.79
C GLU A 469 -16.31 -14.70 -0.27
N ALA A 470 -16.95 -15.77 -0.74
CA ALA A 470 -16.53 -17.14 -0.43
C ALA A 470 -15.20 -17.48 -1.10
N VAL A 471 -14.26 -17.99 -0.31
CA VAL A 471 -12.94 -18.40 -0.78
C VAL A 471 -12.55 -19.75 -0.19
N THR A 472 -11.52 -20.36 -0.79
CA THR A 472 -10.81 -21.53 -0.26
C THR A 472 -9.32 -21.24 -0.23
N SER A 473 -8.59 -21.78 0.73
CA SER A 473 -7.12 -21.59 0.84
C SER A 473 -6.37 -22.56 -0.09
N THR A 474 -6.66 -22.52 -1.37
CA THR A 474 -6.17 -23.49 -2.35
C THR A 474 -5.31 -22.91 -3.47
N ALA A 475 -5.20 -21.59 -3.57
CA ALA A 475 -4.38 -20.98 -4.60
C ALA A 475 -2.90 -21.14 -4.29
N SER A 476 -2.13 -21.43 -5.33
CA SER A 476 -0.69 -21.57 -5.29
C SER A 476 -0.08 -20.71 -6.38
N GLY A 477 1.05 -20.07 -6.09
CA GLY A 477 1.69 -19.15 -7.02
C GLY A 477 3.19 -19.04 -6.81
N ARG A 478 3.82 -18.27 -7.68
CA ARG A 478 5.25 -17.99 -7.62
C ARG A 478 5.56 -16.60 -8.15
N ALA A 479 6.58 -15.98 -7.58
CA ALA A 479 7.18 -14.77 -8.12
C ALA A 479 8.70 -14.91 -8.11
N TYR A 480 9.36 -14.51 -9.18
CA TYR A 480 10.80 -14.61 -9.31
C TYR A 480 11.35 -13.54 -10.23
N GLY A 481 12.61 -13.22 -10.07
CA GLY A 481 13.20 -12.21 -10.90
C GLY A 481 14.63 -11.85 -10.54
N LEU A 482 15.10 -10.80 -11.23
CA LEU A 482 16.42 -10.21 -11.08
C LEU A 482 16.29 -8.71 -10.91
N GLU A 483 16.99 -8.15 -9.93
CA GLU A 483 17.02 -6.72 -9.65
C GLU A 483 18.43 -6.18 -9.79
N LEU A 484 18.58 -5.09 -10.52
CA LEU A 484 19.83 -4.33 -10.65
C LEU A 484 19.60 -2.92 -10.13
N MET A 485 20.53 -2.38 -9.36
CA MET A 485 20.47 -1.02 -8.84
C MET A 485 21.84 -0.36 -8.87
N GLY A 486 21.86 0.92 -9.27
CA GLY A 486 22.96 1.83 -9.05
C GLY A 486 22.49 3.02 -8.23
N ARG A 487 23.27 3.42 -7.22
CA ARG A 487 22.89 4.52 -6.33
C ARG A 487 24.09 5.43 -6.07
N TRP A 488 23.87 6.74 -6.22
CA TRP A 488 24.82 7.80 -5.98
C TRP A 488 24.31 8.68 -4.84
N TYR A 489 25.08 8.76 -3.73
CA TYR A 489 24.66 9.40 -2.51
C TYR A 489 25.28 10.80 -2.37
N ASN A 490 24.51 11.83 -2.62
CA ASN A 490 24.82 13.23 -2.29
C ASN A 490 26.31 13.60 -2.40
N TYR A 491 26.91 13.33 -3.56
CA TYR A 491 28.30 13.69 -3.85
C TYR A 491 28.35 14.66 -5.00
N LYS A 492 29.08 15.79 -4.82
CA LYS A 492 29.13 16.91 -5.79
C LYS A 492 27.76 17.44 -6.19
N GLY A 493 26.86 17.54 -5.20
CA GLY A 493 25.51 18.06 -5.40
C GLY A 493 24.53 17.12 -6.05
N LEU A 494 24.96 15.90 -6.42
CA LEU A 494 24.13 14.93 -7.12
C LEU A 494 23.70 13.79 -6.18
N THR A 495 22.43 13.43 -6.25
CA THR A 495 21.86 12.23 -5.63
C THR A 495 20.98 11.54 -6.67
N PHE A 496 21.23 10.28 -6.98
CA PHE A 496 20.35 9.55 -7.86
C PHE A 496 20.27 8.05 -7.52
N ILE A 497 19.23 7.43 -7.97
CA ILE A 497 19.02 5.99 -7.95
C ILE A 497 18.51 5.55 -9.33
N ALA A 498 19.14 4.53 -9.90
CA ALA A 498 18.69 3.87 -11.11
C ALA A 498 18.46 2.40 -10.81
N SER A 499 17.33 1.86 -11.22
CA SER A 499 17.00 0.45 -10.98
C SER A 499 16.36 -0.19 -12.20
N TYR A 500 16.69 -1.46 -12.42
CA TYR A 500 16.06 -2.31 -13.39
C TYR A 500 15.62 -3.60 -12.71
N THR A 501 14.40 -4.02 -12.99
CA THR A 501 13.83 -5.26 -12.44
C THR A 501 13.25 -6.07 -13.58
N TRP A 502 13.64 -7.34 -13.65
CA TRP A 502 12.92 -8.35 -14.42
C TRP A 502 12.14 -9.19 -13.42
N VAL A 503 10.82 -9.29 -13.58
CA VAL A 503 9.94 -9.96 -12.62
C VAL A 503 8.85 -10.75 -13.34
N ARG A 504 8.62 -11.98 -12.86
CA ARG A 504 7.47 -12.79 -13.22
C ARG A 504 6.68 -13.11 -11.95
N SER A 505 5.37 -12.97 -12.05
CA SER A 505 4.43 -13.29 -10.97
C SER A 505 3.26 -14.06 -11.55
N GLU A 506 3.07 -15.29 -11.10
CA GLU A 506 2.16 -16.25 -11.70
C GLU A 506 1.44 -17.06 -10.62
N TYR A 507 0.19 -17.41 -10.89
CA TYR A 507 -0.59 -18.35 -10.07
C TYR A 507 -1.04 -19.52 -10.90
N LYS A 508 -1.22 -20.68 -10.26
CA LYS A 508 -1.84 -21.85 -10.90
C LYS A 508 -3.28 -21.53 -11.24
N ASP A 509 -3.68 -21.93 -12.44
CA ASP A 509 -5.08 -21.79 -12.89
C ASP A 509 -6.00 -22.61 -11.99
N GLY A 510 -7.02 -21.99 -11.42
CA GLY A 510 -8.00 -22.67 -10.58
C GLY A 510 -8.83 -23.73 -11.32
N ARG A 511 -8.88 -23.66 -12.65
CA ARG A 511 -9.57 -24.62 -13.52
C ARG A 511 -8.65 -25.69 -14.09
N ASN A 512 -7.36 -25.41 -14.17
CA ASN A 512 -6.33 -26.33 -14.68
C ASN A 512 -5.04 -26.18 -13.87
N PRO A 513 -4.88 -26.92 -12.76
CA PRO A 513 -3.75 -26.75 -11.84
C PRO A 513 -2.35 -27.02 -12.44
N ASP A 514 -2.28 -27.61 -13.60
CA ASP A 514 -1.01 -27.86 -14.30
C ASP A 514 -0.50 -26.62 -15.06
N LYS A 515 -1.32 -25.57 -15.16
CA LYS A 515 -1.02 -24.36 -15.90
C LYS A 515 -0.83 -23.17 -14.97
N TYR A 516 0.22 -22.38 -15.21
CA TYR A 516 0.41 -21.09 -14.57
C TYR A 516 -0.17 -19.96 -15.45
N LEU A 517 -0.84 -19.01 -14.79
CA LEU A 517 -1.35 -17.79 -15.41
C LEU A 517 -0.70 -16.57 -14.75
N PRO A 518 -0.46 -15.47 -15.50
CA PRO A 518 0.05 -14.26 -14.89
C PRO A 518 -0.86 -13.75 -13.77
N SER A 519 -0.28 -13.30 -12.65
CA SER A 519 -1.01 -12.51 -11.67
C SER A 519 -1.21 -11.09 -12.18
N ALA A 520 -2.04 -10.30 -11.50
CA ALA A 520 -2.21 -8.88 -11.82
C ALA A 520 -0.90 -8.06 -11.73
N TRP A 521 0.11 -8.60 -11.09
CA TRP A 521 1.39 -7.96 -10.77
C TRP A 521 2.55 -8.42 -11.67
N ASP A 522 2.27 -9.13 -12.74
CA ASP A 522 3.26 -9.68 -13.67
C ASP A 522 3.64 -8.65 -14.75
N ASN A 523 4.41 -7.64 -14.37
CA ASN A 523 4.81 -6.54 -15.26
C ASN A 523 5.92 -6.90 -16.23
N LYS A 524 6.59 -8.01 -16.07
CA LYS A 524 7.77 -8.49 -16.83
C LYS A 524 9.04 -7.67 -16.58
N TYR A 525 9.01 -6.36 -16.73
CA TYR A 525 10.17 -5.51 -16.48
C TYR A 525 9.76 -4.14 -15.96
N LEU A 526 10.64 -3.55 -15.15
CA LEU A 526 10.52 -2.22 -14.61
C LEU A 526 11.86 -1.51 -14.73
N PHE A 527 11.87 -0.27 -15.20
CA PHE A 527 13.04 0.59 -15.14
C PHE A 527 12.67 1.90 -14.47
N THR A 528 13.48 2.35 -13.52
CA THR A 528 13.25 3.62 -12.83
C THR A 528 14.57 4.36 -12.66
N PHE A 529 14.56 5.63 -12.98
CA PHE A 529 15.64 6.57 -12.66
C PHE A 529 15.03 7.72 -11.86
N SER A 530 15.62 8.07 -10.72
CA SER A 530 15.22 9.23 -9.92
C SER A 530 16.47 9.95 -9.42
N GLY A 531 16.56 11.23 -9.67
CA GLY A 531 17.73 12.02 -9.29
C GLY A 531 17.42 13.46 -8.99
N THR A 532 18.28 14.07 -8.17
CA THR A 532 18.23 15.48 -7.80
C THR A 532 19.64 16.06 -7.87
N TYR A 533 19.74 17.23 -8.46
CA TYR A 533 21.00 17.98 -8.56
C TYR A 533 20.85 19.35 -7.90
N SER A 534 21.72 19.63 -6.95
CA SER A 534 21.77 20.90 -6.25
C SER A 534 22.71 21.87 -6.97
N LEU A 535 22.16 23.00 -7.40
CA LEU A 535 22.87 24.07 -8.08
C LEU A 535 23.22 25.20 -7.11
N PRO A 536 24.17 26.11 -7.47
CA PRO A 536 24.43 27.32 -6.69
C PRO A 536 23.17 28.18 -6.51
N ARG A 537 23.16 29.00 -5.45
CA ARG A 537 22.07 29.93 -5.13
C ARG A 537 20.76 29.24 -4.74
N ASN A 538 20.85 28.06 -4.11
CA ASN A 538 19.70 27.33 -3.60
C ASN A 538 18.66 26.90 -4.66
N TRP A 539 19.13 26.54 -5.84
CA TRP A 539 18.34 25.86 -6.86
C TRP A 539 18.53 24.36 -6.76
N ASP A 540 17.45 23.63 -6.84
CA ASP A 540 17.48 22.18 -6.95
C ASP A 540 16.66 21.75 -8.17
N ILE A 541 17.20 20.83 -8.96
CA ILE A 541 16.52 20.24 -10.12
C ILE A 541 16.41 18.75 -9.89
N GLY A 542 15.22 18.22 -10.05
CA GLY A 542 14.94 16.80 -9.95
C GLY A 542 14.33 16.26 -11.24
N ALA A 543 14.62 15.01 -11.53
CA ALA A 543 14.00 14.26 -12.61
C ALA A 543 13.73 12.83 -12.18
N LYS A 544 12.59 12.28 -12.62
CA LYS A 544 12.24 10.88 -12.42
C LYS A 544 11.71 10.32 -13.74
N PHE A 545 12.36 9.28 -14.22
CA PHE A 545 11.90 8.51 -15.36
C PHE A 545 11.46 7.13 -14.92
N ARG A 546 10.34 6.66 -15.45
CA ARG A 546 9.77 5.37 -15.13
C ARG A 546 9.29 4.68 -16.41
N LEU A 547 9.70 3.42 -16.57
CA LEU A 547 9.21 2.54 -17.61
C LEU A 547 8.62 1.28 -16.95
N VAL A 548 7.34 1.02 -17.19
CA VAL A 548 6.63 -0.14 -16.67
C VAL A 548 6.28 -1.05 -17.83
N GLY A 549 6.63 -2.32 -17.72
CA GLY A 549 6.33 -3.32 -18.74
C GLY A 549 4.83 -3.62 -18.84
N PRO A 550 4.45 -4.45 -19.83
CA PRO A 550 3.05 -4.72 -20.16
C PRO A 550 2.36 -5.47 -19.02
N ALA A 551 1.50 -4.78 -18.26
CA ALA A 551 0.70 -5.38 -17.21
C ALA A 551 -0.41 -6.26 -17.79
N PRO A 552 -0.69 -7.42 -17.19
CA PRO A 552 -1.79 -8.28 -17.64
C PRO A 552 -3.14 -7.71 -17.25
N TYR A 553 -4.15 -8.03 -18.04
CA TYR A 553 -5.54 -7.76 -17.68
C TYR A 553 -6.48 -8.84 -18.20
N THR A 554 -7.64 -8.92 -17.57
CA THR A 554 -8.70 -9.85 -17.95
C THR A 554 -9.70 -9.15 -18.87
N PRO A 555 -10.03 -9.71 -20.04
CA PRO A 555 -11.02 -9.11 -20.92
C PRO A 555 -12.42 -9.13 -20.31
N TYR A 556 -13.28 -8.25 -20.81
CA TYR A 556 -14.66 -8.17 -20.36
C TYR A 556 -15.53 -9.23 -21.06
N ASP A 557 -16.50 -9.72 -20.32
CA ASP A 557 -17.61 -10.54 -20.85
C ASP A 557 -18.74 -9.59 -21.29
N ILE A 558 -18.74 -9.23 -22.56
CA ILE A 558 -19.70 -8.26 -23.11
C ILE A 558 -21.12 -8.86 -23.17
N GLU A 559 -21.26 -10.14 -23.44
CA GLU A 559 -22.58 -10.80 -23.46
C GLU A 559 -23.25 -10.76 -22.09
N LYS A 560 -22.54 -11.15 -21.05
CA LYS A 560 -23.04 -11.08 -19.68
C LYS A 560 -23.30 -9.64 -19.26
N SER A 561 -22.38 -8.73 -19.55
CA SER A 561 -22.49 -7.32 -19.17
C SER A 561 -23.68 -6.62 -19.81
N SER A 562 -24.05 -7.00 -21.04
CA SER A 562 -25.17 -6.40 -21.76
C SER A 562 -26.54 -6.77 -21.20
N LEU A 563 -26.66 -7.88 -20.47
CA LEU A 563 -27.93 -8.26 -19.83
C LEU A 563 -28.42 -7.15 -18.91
N VAL A 564 -29.67 -6.75 -19.06
CA VAL A 564 -30.27 -5.65 -18.27
C VAL A 564 -30.15 -5.93 -16.77
N GLU A 565 -30.50 -7.14 -16.35
CA GLU A 565 -30.43 -7.56 -14.95
C GLU A 565 -28.99 -7.57 -14.41
N ALA A 566 -28.02 -7.98 -15.23
CA ALA A 566 -26.62 -8.01 -14.86
C ALA A 566 -26.04 -6.59 -14.72
N TRP A 567 -26.30 -5.74 -15.71
CA TRP A 567 -25.82 -4.35 -15.68
C TRP A 567 -26.44 -3.57 -14.52
N ASP A 568 -27.74 -3.68 -14.33
CA ASP A 568 -28.45 -2.95 -13.27
C ASP A 568 -28.00 -3.31 -11.86
N ALA A 569 -27.47 -4.51 -11.67
CA ALA A 569 -26.92 -4.96 -10.38
C ALA A 569 -25.61 -4.25 -10.04
N LYS A 570 -24.74 -3.99 -11.03
CA LYS A 570 -23.38 -3.52 -10.82
C LYS A 570 -23.10 -2.11 -11.38
N GLY A 571 -23.80 -1.73 -12.45
CA GLY A 571 -23.54 -0.48 -13.17
C GLY A 571 -22.20 -0.47 -13.92
N ASN A 572 -21.61 -1.64 -14.17
CA ASN A 572 -20.32 -1.78 -14.80
C ASN A 572 -20.20 -3.14 -15.51
N LEU A 573 -19.13 -3.27 -16.26
CA LEU A 573 -18.78 -4.48 -16.99
C LEU A 573 -18.39 -5.63 -16.05
N TYR A 574 -18.62 -6.85 -16.53
CA TYR A 574 -18.16 -8.09 -15.90
C TYR A 574 -16.94 -8.61 -16.61
N TYR A 575 -15.96 -9.11 -15.84
CA TYR A 575 -14.78 -9.76 -16.40
C TYR A 575 -15.10 -11.18 -16.86
N ASP A 576 -14.46 -11.59 -17.95
CA ASP A 576 -14.45 -12.97 -18.40
C ASP A 576 -13.30 -13.72 -17.71
N TYR A 577 -13.55 -14.27 -16.53
CA TYR A 577 -12.53 -14.98 -15.78
C TYR A 577 -12.12 -16.33 -16.39
N SER A 578 -12.79 -16.81 -17.42
CA SER A 578 -12.29 -17.94 -18.21
C SER A 578 -11.04 -17.59 -19.02
N ARG A 579 -10.82 -16.28 -19.25
CA ARG A 579 -9.64 -15.72 -19.88
C ARG A 579 -8.86 -14.83 -18.92
N PHE A 580 -8.75 -15.26 -17.67
CA PHE A 580 -8.09 -14.52 -16.61
C PHE A 580 -6.67 -14.10 -17.02
N ASN A 581 -6.41 -12.79 -16.98
CA ASN A 581 -5.13 -12.15 -17.33
C ASN A 581 -4.50 -12.63 -18.63
N SER A 582 -5.33 -12.96 -19.63
CA SER A 582 -4.89 -13.44 -20.95
C SER A 582 -4.35 -12.34 -21.86
N GLU A 583 -4.71 -11.09 -21.62
CA GLU A 583 -4.34 -9.94 -22.43
C GLU A 583 -3.33 -9.07 -21.66
N ARG A 584 -2.63 -8.20 -22.40
CA ARG A 584 -1.66 -7.28 -21.80
C ARG A 584 -1.84 -5.86 -22.29
N LEU A 585 -1.66 -4.91 -21.37
CA LEU A 585 -1.59 -3.49 -21.67
C LEU A 585 -0.30 -3.16 -22.40
N GLU A 586 -0.28 -2.00 -23.05
CA GLU A 586 0.95 -1.47 -23.62
C GLU A 586 1.95 -1.08 -22.53
N PRO A 587 3.28 -1.17 -22.76
CA PRO A 587 4.26 -0.62 -21.85
C PRO A 587 4.07 0.88 -21.68
N PHE A 588 4.31 1.35 -20.46
CA PHE A 588 4.11 2.75 -20.09
C PHE A 588 5.41 3.40 -19.65
N SER A 589 5.68 4.62 -20.15
CA SER A 589 6.79 5.44 -19.69
C SER A 589 6.32 6.82 -19.25
N GLN A 590 6.99 7.39 -18.26
CA GLN A 590 6.68 8.72 -17.74
C GLN A 590 7.96 9.42 -17.27
N LEU A 591 8.11 10.68 -17.65
CA LEU A 591 9.15 11.57 -17.16
C LEU A 591 8.53 12.68 -16.31
N ASP A 592 8.99 12.83 -15.07
CA ASP A 592 8.62 13.91 -14.18
C ASP A 592 9.84 14.81 -13.96
N ILE A 593 9.62 16.12 -13.91
CA ILE A 593 10.67 17.12 -13.70
C ILE A 593 10.24 18.05 -12.59
N ARG A 594 11.15 18.38 -11.68
CA ARG A 594 10.89 19.32 -10.59
C ARG A 594 12.02 20.32 -10.48
N VAL A 595 11.67 21.58 -10.20
CA VAL A 595 12.61 22.67 -9.93
C VAL A 595 12.19 23.36 -8.64
N ASP A 596 13.11 23.49 -7.70
CA ASP A 596 12.91 24.17 -6.44
C ASP A 596 13.85 25.38 -6.35
N LYS A 597 13.33 26.49 -5.83
CA LYS A 597 14.13 27.67 -5.43
C LYS A 597 13.84 28.01 -4.00
N THR A 598 14.90 28.12 -3.18
CA THR A 598 14.80 28.50 -1.77
C THR A 598 15.37 29.90 -1.56
N TYR A 599 14.60 30.75 -0.89
CA TYR A 599 15.02 32.08 -0.45
C TYR A 599 15.17 32.08 1.07
N SER A 600 16.35 32.48 1.56
CA SER A 600 16.62 32.56 2.99
C SER A 600 16.51 34.01 3.45
N PHE A 601 15.60 34.28 4.39
CA PHE A 601 15.44 35.56 5.06
C PHE A 601 15.94 35.45 6.49
N ARG A 602 16.04 36.58 7.16
CA ARG A 602 16.64 36.65 8.50
C ARG A 602 15.98 35.72 9.54
N LYS A 603 14.66 35.54 9.46
CA LYS A 603 13.89 34.77 10.45
C LYS A 603 13.10 33.62 9.86
N TRP A 604 13.05 33.48 8.52
CA TRP A 604 12.24 32.49 7.84
C TRP A 604 12.84 32.14 6.48
N MET A 605 12.38 31.01 5.93
CA MET A 605 12.75 30.56 4.59
C MET A 605 11.51 30.35 3.74
N LEU A 606 11.63 30.66 2.45
CA LEU A 606 10.60 30.43 1.44
C LEU A 606 11.14 29.51 0.38
N THR A 607 10.44 28.41 0.12
CA THR A 607 10.72 27.52 -1.01
C THR A 607 9.55 27.55 -1.96
N ILE A 608 9.83 27.80 -3.24
CA ILE A 608 8.86 27.72 -4.32
C ILE A 608 9.31 26.58 -5.22
N TYR A 609 8.40 25.66 -5.56
CA TYR A 609 8.72 24.58 -6.47
C TYR A 609 7.70 24.47 -7.60
N LEU A 610 8.21 24.05 -8.77
CA LEU A 610 7.42 23.66 -9.93
C LEU A 610 7.67 22.18 -10.17
N ASP A 611 6.59 21.39 -10.17
CA ASP A 611 6.63 19.96 -10.44
C ASP A 611 5.79 19.67 -11.68
N ILE A 612 6.41 19.13 -12.72
CA ILE A 612 5.74 18.79 -13.96
C ILE A 612 5.72 17.27 -14.09
N GLN A 613 4.56 16.69 -13.89
CA GLN A 613 4.35 15.25 -14.10
C GLN A 613 4.06 14.98 -15.56
N ASN A 614 4.64 13.89 -16.06
CA ASN A 614 4.51 13.47 -17.45
C ASN A 614 4.93 14.57 -18.45
N ALA A 615 6.14 15.10 -18.27
CA ALA A 615 6.68 16.20 -19.07
C ALA A 615 6.75 15.89 -20.57
N MET A 616 6.91 14.62 -20.95
CA MET A 616 6.93 14.19 -22.36
C MET A 616 5.55 13.95 -22.96
N LYS A 617 4.48 14.12 -22.20
CA LYS A 617 3.09 13.83 -22.59
C LYS A 617 2.91 12.39 -23.10
N SER A 618 3.60 11.44 -22.50
CA SER A 618 3.47 10.04 -22.87
C SER A 618 2.04 9.57 -22.58
N THR A 619 1.45 8.87 -23.55
CA THR A 619 0.13 8.28 -23.43
C THR A 619 0.19 6.80 -23.74
N TYR A 620 -0.70 6.01 -23.16
CA TYR A 620 -0.89 4.62 -23.55
C TYR A 620 -2.39 4.30 -23.59
N ASN A 621 -2.77 3.40 -24.47
CA ASN A 621 -4.15 2.99 -24.60
C ASN A 621 -4.52 1.97 -23.55
N GLU A 622 -5.67 2.16 -22.94
CA GLU A 622 -6.31 1.20 -22.06
C GLU A 622 -7.38 0.42 -22.83
N PRO A 623 -7.82 -0.75 -22.34
CA PRO A 623 -8.94 -1.47 -22.95
C PRO A 623 -10.17 -0.59 -23.01
N ASP A 624 -10.96 -0.74 -24.09
CA ASP A 624 -12.24 -0.05 -24.20
C ASP A 624 -13.17 -0.45 -23.06
N VAL A 625 -13.84 0.54 -22.51
CA VAL A 625 -14.98 0.33 -21.61
C VAL A 625 -16.28 0.61 -22.34
N TYR A 626 -17.42 0.30 -21.72
CA TYR A 626 -18.71 0.43 -22.36
C TYR A 626 -19.67 1.15 -21.44
N ILE A 627 -20.55 1.93 -22.05
CA ILE A 627 -21.70 2.55 -21.38
C ILE A 627 -22.99 2.08 -22.06
N LYS A 628 -24.07 2.03 -21.29
CA LYS A 628 -25.41 1.77 -21.88
C LYS A 628 -25.92 3.04 -22.55
N THR A 629 -26.55 2.90 -23.72
CA THR A 629 -27.19 4.01 -24.42
C THR A 629 -28.58 4.33 -23.83
N GLY A 630 -29.14 3.42 -23.05
CA GLY A 630 -30.51 3.47 -22.55
C GLY A 630 -31.51 2.67 -23.38
N ASN A 631 -31.12 2.23 -24.59
CA ASN A 631 -31.96 1.42 -25.45
C ASN A 631 -31.80 -0.07 -25.10
N ILE A 632 -32.90 -0.82 -25.22
CA ILE A 632 -32.89 -2.28 -25.11
C ILE A 632 -33.02 -2.83 -26.54
N VAL A 633 -32.04 -3.69 -26.94
CA VAL A 633 -31.97 -4.20 -28.33
C VAL A 633 -33.04 -5.25 -28.64
N ASN A 634 -33.58 -5.90 -27.61
CA ASN A 634 -34.55 -6.98 -27.72
C ASN A 634 -35.71 -6.84 -26.72
N PRO A 635 -36.51 -5.76 -26.80
CA PRO A 635 -37.51 -5.46 -25.77
C PRO A 635 -38.63 -6.51 -25.69
N GLU A 636 -38.81 -7.32 -26.74
CA GLU A 636 -39.81 -8.40 -26.81
C GLU A 636 -39.37 -9.69 -26.09
N ALA A 637 -38.07 -9.77 -25.70
CA ALA A 637 -37.56 -10.92 -24.99
C ALA A 637 -38.02 -10.96 -23.53
N PRO A 638 -38.04 -12.12 -22.88
CA PRO A 638 -38.25 -12.19 -21.43
C PRO A 638 -37.27 -11.32 -20.68
N ALA A 639 -37.68 -10.77 -19.53
CA ALA A 639 -36.86 -9.81 -18.73
C ALA A 639 -35.43 -10.34 -18.45
N SER A 640 -35.31 -11.65 -18.20
CA SER A 640 -34.00 -12.29 -17.94
C SER A 640 -33.07 -12.35 -19.16
N GLN A 641 -33.58 -12.10 -20.35
CA GLN A 641 -32.86 -12.18 -21.62
C GLN A 641 -32.75 -10.82 -22.32
N GLN A 642 -33.37 -9.77 -21.78
CA GLN A 642 -33.28 -8.44 -22.35
C GLN A 642 -31.87 -7.91 -22.21
N ARG A 643 -31.40 -7.15 -23.23
CA ARG A 643 -30.06 -6.60 -23.32
C ARG A 643 -30.06 -5.13 -23.60
N TYR A 644 -29.21 -4.40 -22.92
CA TYR A 644 -28.90 -3.01 -23.24
C TYR A 644 -28.06 -2.94 -24.53
N GLU A 645 -28.28 -1.90 -25.30
CA GLU A 645 -27.33 -1.47 -26.30
C GLU A 645 -26.14 -0.80 -25.59
N LEU A 646 -24.93 -1.37 -25.79
CA LEU A 646 -23.71 -0.85 -25.21
C LEU A 646 -22.90 -0.09 -26.25
N LYS A 647 -22.35 1.04 -25.84
CA LYS A 647 -21.47 1.87 -26.64
C LYS A 647 -20.05 1.80 -26.11
N ALA A 648 -19.09 1.49 -26.99
CA ALA A 648 -17.68 1.48 -26.64
C ALA A 648 -17.16 2.88 -26.34
N VAL A 649 -16.38 3.01 -25.30
CA VAL A 649 -15.69 4.25 -24.89
C VAL A 649 -14.19 3.98 -24.90
N LYS A 650 -13.48 4.67 -25.75
CA LYS A 650 -12.02 4.57 -25.79
C LYS A 650 -11.41 5.32 -24.61
N ARG A 651 -10.43 4.69 -23.97
CA ARG A 651 -9.69 5.28 -22.87
C ARG A 651 -8.21 5.35 -23.20
N SER A 652 -7.60 6.45 -22.77
CA SER A 652 -6.15 6.61 -22.79
C SER A 652 -5.71 7.26 -21.49
N SER A 653 -4.59 6.81 -20.96
CA SER A 653 -3.94 7.41 -19.79
C SER A 653 -2.72 8.20 -20.20
N GLY A 654 -2.36 9.19 -19.40
CA GLY A 654 -1.19 10.02 -19.57
C GLY A 654 -1.53 11.47 -19.87
N THR A 655 -1.55 12.29 -18.82
CA THR A 655 -1.79 13.74 -18.91
C THR A 655 -0.59 14.49 -18.35
N LEU A 656 -0.18 15.58 -18.99
CA LEU A 656 0.80 16.49 -18.42
C LEU A 656 0.13 17.28 -17.30
N LEU A 657 0.69 17.19 -16.07
CA LEU A 657 0.16 17.85 -14.88
C LEU A 657 1.23 18.76 -14.27
N PRO A 658 1.19 20.07 -14.55
CA PRO A 658 2.03 21.03 -13.85
C PRO A 658 1.42 21.35 -12.49
N SER A 659 2.27 21.47 -11.47
CA SER A 659 1.86 21.95 -10.14
C SER A 659 2.91 22.88 -9.55
N ILE A 660 2.45 23.88 -8.83
CA ILE A 660 3.28 24.85 -8.13
C ILE A 660 2.99 24.68 -6.64
N GLY A 661 4.04 24.65 -5.83
CA GLY A 661 3.91 24.61 -4.39
C GLY A 661 4.76 25.65 -3.70
N ILE A 662 4.35 26.04 -2.52
CA ILE A 662 5.04 27.01 -1.67
C ILE A 662 5.20 26.41 -0.28
N MET A 663 6.41 26.49 0.26
CA MET A 663 6.74 26.08 1.62
C MET A 663 7.36 27.26 2.38
N ILE A 664 6.85 27.50 3.55
CA ILE A 664 7.33 28.56 4.44
C ILE A 664 7.81 27.92 5.74
N ASP A 665 9.09 28.11 6.07
CA ASP A 665 9.72 27.65 7.31
C ASP A 665 9.95 28.82 8.26
N LEU A 666 9.42 28.74 9.49
CA LEU A 666 9.48 29.76 10.53
C LEU A 666 10.39 29.36 11.69
#